data_50923d056c3a3450dda1d323d0186644
#
_entry.id   50923d056c3a3450dda1d323d0186644
#
_cell.length_a   1.000
_cell.length_b   1.000
_cell.length_c   1.000
_cell.angle_alpha   90.00
_cell.angle_beta   90.00
_cell.angle_gamma   90.00
#
_symmetry.space_group_name_H-M   'P 1'
#
loop_
_entity.id
_entity.type
_entity.pdbx_description
1 polymer ?
#
loop_
_entity_poly.entity_id
_entity_poly.type
_entity_poly.pdbx_seq_one_letter_code
_entity_poly.pdbx_strand_id
1 'polypeptide(L)'
;MRTAPFRSTLHSRKRLASATAIVLLAGMTPLVVGPSAAAAPPTTCSTDPTDRLASVPSPESYLGFPLGTGQERVVTNEEVRGYLDAVDTASKRVVTGVMGTSVLGQPLPYAIVSNERNVRPAVLKGIAEDVRSLRDPRVVNQQQAGEIAEAAPAIVWVTANVHGGEKSGTDAALKTLYELAAGLSCEVQQRNDNLITIIVPTQNPDGRDASRRQNEYGFDMNRDWFARTQQETDGKLELMRRYPPQVFIDAHEMGGRQYFFPPNADPIHHEISGEAVDWINRIGEANKAGFGYNGACGGAVTTECYFNYSTYDLFFMGYGDTVPAAGFGAAGMTFEKGSSSAVADRVQQQFHTQWSTLGWAAAHKREVLNGWFKVWKDALAQGRAGTLEPNEVVQPTNTVQFPVPAQTVRSYFLLPDRQLADARQLVERLRRMDVEVYQVRKAVKLPSAKLFGGRSATNLTVPVGSYWIPMNQPQKHWIQAIMGEDPYTPFPYFYDVSSWSNPLLMGVNAVYTGADVKPNAELIDKIQNTGGGKILAAPPLKGSYTYELDSAAAAEFTFTLLGRGVNLVRDLDDGQVGMPAGALTPELNTTAKKLGVTLTPYTTAAVGTPISRPDVGLFQGTGISTTSGSHGEARYVLGKRWGLDLTPVTTADINDNTPAFTGRTVLLVPDGSNATGGLTATGQANLRNWIAQGHTYLGLRNEGTRMARAAGLTSTTEKPKPTGYTVIGSHLRVDVDADSPVGLGRPAEDFEFNNNDPILTPSSTGRNVLRYPSGDTFWANGYTVQGDALKDTVAVVDEPTGAGRAVLFAFNPLFRAYNESGLHLVANALLYPSSGTAARTAPVQVDPDRAAAAATPVAENLGGEWRPFTIQVAADDLARTEAVVDRYTDTARVSVAHGSAYLVIPNPEGLQIDEHPFLGDLVRTLRAEQIPLRSVVG
;
A
#
# COMPACT_ATOMS: atom_id res chain seq x y z
N MET A 1 52.31 16.46 -39.65
CA MET A 1 52.90 15.66 -40.72
C MET A 1 51.93 14.52 -40.97
N ARG A 2 51.17 14.60 -42.03
CA ARG A 2 51.19 13.77 -43.26
C ARG A 2 51.05 12.30 -42.92
N THR A 3 50.15 11.47 -43.41
CA THR A 3 49.25 11.47 -44.57
C THR A 3 48.32 10.24 -44.47
N ALA A 4 47.14 10.37 -45.00
CA ALA A 4 46.18 9.27 -45.34
C ALA A 4 46.69 8.51 -46.63
N PRO A 5 45.90 7.69 -47.32
CA PRO A 5 45.01 6.54 -47.04
C PRO A 5 45.35 5.33 -47.99
N PHE A 6 44.69 4.20 -47.84
CA PHE A 6 44.56 3.30 -49.03
C PHE A 6 43.20 2.50 -49.02
N ARG A 7 42.62 2.52 -50.19
CA ARG A 7 41.39 1.83 -50.61
C ARG A 7 41.72 0.45 -51.20
N SER A 8 40.68 -0.34 -51.36
CA SER A 8 40.29 -1.27 -52.43
C SER A 8 40.31 -2.73 -52.02
N THR A 9 39.50 -3.64 -52.45
CA THR A 9 38.40 -3.76 -53.44
C THR A 9 37.81 -5.17 -53.28
N LEU A 10 36.54 -5.30 -53.68
CA LEU A 10 35.77 -6.50 -53.93
C LEU A 10 36.51 -7.79 -54.35
N HIS A 11 35.95 -8.95 -53.86
CA HIS A 11 35.60 -10.02 -54.81
C HIS A 11 34.49 -10.95 -54.23
N SER A 12 33.48 -11.17 -55.05
CA SER A 12 32.35 -12.08 -54.90
C SER A 12 32.73 -13.54 -55.10
N ARG A 13 32.12 -14.48 -54.40
CA ARG A 13 31.73 -15.79 -55.02
C ARG A 13 30.57 -16.42 -54.22
N LYS A 14 29.49 -16.69 -54.98
CA LYS A 14 28.30 -17.48 -54.61
C LYS A 14 28.68 -18.94 -54.40
N ARG A 15 28.05 -19.60 -53.46
CA ARG A 15 27.60 -21.00 -53.58
C ARG A 15 26.31 -21.20 -52.75
N LEU A 16 25.32 -21.76 -53.48
CA LEU A 16 24.04 -22.24 -52.98
C LEU A 16 24.23 -23.43 -52.03
N ALA A 17 23.42 -23.47 -50.99
CA ALA A 17 22.95 -24.73 -50.41
C ALA A 17 21.53 -24.49 -49.88
N SER A 18 20.58 -25.20 -50.44
CA SER A 18 19.16 -25.21 -50.13
C SER A 18 18.91 -25.87 -48.78
N ALA A 19 18.19 -25.22 -47.90
CA ALA A 19 17.52 -25.86 -46.79
C ALA A 19 16.10 -25.29 -46.68
N THR A 20 15.14 -26.17 -46.88
CA THR A 20 13.72 -25.93 -46.89
C THR A 20 13.26 -25.55 -45.47
N ALA A 21 12.92 -24.31 -45.26
CA ALA A 21 12.23 -23.87 -44.04
C ALA A 21 10.75 -23.66 -44.37
N ILE A 22 9.91 -24.43 -43.72
CA ILE A 22 8.45 -24.28 -43.79
C ILE A 22 8.10 -22.98 -43.02
N VAL A 23 7.71 -21.96 -43.75
CA VAL A 23 7.16 -20.72 -43.19
C VAL A 23 5.67 -20.92 -43.01
N LEU A 24 5.23 -21.03 -41.79
CA LEU A 24 3.83 -20.83 -41.43
C LEU A 24 3.54 -19.32 -41.55
N LEU A 25 2.92 -18.91 -42.65
CA LEU A 25 2.29 -17.60 -42.76
C LEU A 25 1.03 -17.61 -41.90
N ALA A 26 1.09 -17.00 -40.72
CA ALA A 26 -0.10 -16.49 -40.06
C ALA A 26 -0.52 -15.23 -40.82
N GLY A 27 -1.67 -15.28 -41.48
CA GLY A 27 -2.21 -14.18 -42.26
C GLY A 27 -2.55 -12.98 -41.34
N MET A 28 -1.73 -11.95 -41.41
CA MET A 28 -2.17 -10.62 -41.05
C MET A 28 -3.07 -10.10 -42.17
N THR A 29 -4.38 -10.11 -41.94
CA THR A 29 -5.31 -9.34 -42.72
C THR A 29 -5.05 -7.86 -42.45
N PRO A 30 -4.80 -7.03 -43.48
CA PRO A 30 -4.77 -5.60 -43.29
C PRO A 30 -6.16 -5.14 -42.83
N LEU A 31 -6.25 -4.49 -41.65
CA LEU A 31 -7.44 -3.72 -41.30
C LEU A 31 -7.66 -2.70 -42.39
N VAL A 32 -8.68 -2.94 -43.21
CA VAL A 32 -9.23 -1.94 -44.13
C VAL A 32 -9.84 -0.89 -43.20
N VAL A 33 -9.18 0.26 -43.07
CA VAL A 33 -9.78 1.46 -42.54
C VAL A 33 -10.94 1.80 -43.45
N GLY A 34 -12.14 1.47 -43.01
CA GLY A 34 -13.37 1.90 -43.66
C GLY A 34 -13.40 3.43 -43.72
N PRO A 35 -14.12 4.00 -44.69
CA PRO A 35 -14.19 5.43 -44.84
C PRO A 35 -14.64 6.06 -43.53
N SER A 36 -13.81 6.98 -43.03
CA SER A 36 -14.10 7.81 -41.87
C SER A 36 -15.55 8.28 -41.94
N ALA A 37 -16.37 7.82 -41.02
CA ALA A 37 -17.71 8.35 -40.85
C ALA A 37 -17.56 9.88 -40.76
N ALA A 38 -18.21 10.60 -41.63
CA ALA A 38 -18.23 12.05 -41.60
C ALA A 38 -18.49 12.51 -40.18
N ALA A 39 -17.58 13.32 -39.64
CA ALA A 39 -17.73 13.91 -38.31
C ALA A 39 -19.14 14.53 -38.27
N ALA A 40 -19.90 14.17 -37.25
CA ALA A 40 -21.16 14.86 -36.99
C ALA A 40 -20.85 16.37 -36.93
N PRO A 41 -21.71 17.25 -37.47
CA PRO A 41 -21.47 18.68 -37.46
C PRO A 41 -21.19 19.09 -36.01
N PRO A 42 -20.20 19.97 -35.77
CA PRO A 42 -19.85 20.38 -34.43
C PRO A 42 -21.12 20.90 -33.74
N THR A 43 -21.52 20.27 -32.67
CA THR A 43 -22.56 20.80 -31.79
C THR A 43 -22.03 22.16 -31.34
N THR A 44 -22.67 23.25 -31.73
CA THR A 44 -22.28 24.59 -31.33
C THR A 44 -22.44 24.68 -29.84
N CYS A 45 -21.32 24.78 -29.12
CA CYS A 45 -21.32 24.99 -27.66
C CYS A 45 -22.01 26.35 -27.38
N SER A 46 -22.57 26.46 -26.19
CA SER A 46 -23.15 27.71 -25.73
C SER A 46 -22.06 28.75 -25.41
N THR A 47 -22.30 29.98 -25.81
CA THR A 47 -21.47 31.11 -25.39
C THR A 47 -21.85 31.63 -23.98
N ASP A 48 -23.01 31.22 -23.48
CA ASP A 48 -23.41 31.50 -22.08
C ASP A 48 -22.79 30.46 -21.14
N PRO A 49 -21.93 30.90 -20.18
CA PRO A 49 -21.32 29.99 -19.21
C PRO A 49 -22.30 29.43 -18.21
N THR A 50 -23.54 29.95 -18.14
CA THR A 50 -24.57 29.48 -17.19
C THR A 50 -25.51 28.43 -17.80
N ASP A 51 -25.42 28.15 -19.10
CA ASP A 51 -26.26 27.16 -19.76
C ASP A 51 -25.98 25.75 -19.25
N ARG A 52 -27.05 25.06 -18.85
CA ARG A 52 -26.99 23.69 -18.29
C ARG A 52 -28.07 22.81 -18.88
N LEU A 53 -27.79 21.51 -18.95
CA LEU A 53 -28.79 20.48 -19.21
C LEU A 53 -29.81 20.44 -18.07
N ALA A 54 -31.04 20.81 -18.35
CA ALA A 54 -32.11 20.88 -17.35
C ALA A 54 -32.47 19.52 -16.73
N SER A 55 -32.09 18.41 -17.39
CA SER A 55 -32.30 17.06 -16.88
C SER A 55 -31.34 16.69 -15.72
N VAL A 56 -30.20 17.32 -15.62
CA VAL A 56 -29.19 17.02 -14.61
C VAL A 56 -29.45 17.84 -13.35
N PRO A 57 -29.76 17.24 -12.22
CA PRO A 57 -30.05 18.00 -10.99
C PRO A 57 -28.76 18.67 -10.48
N SER A 58 -28.86 19.93 -10.05
CA SER A 58 -27.75 20.54 -9.29
C SER A 58 -27.60 19.86 -7.93
N PRO A 59 -26.41 19.88 -7.31
CA PRO A 59 -26.24 19.33 -5.96
C PRO A 59 -27.26 19.90 -4.98
N GLU A 60 -27.48 21.20 -5.02
CA GLU A 60 -28.42 21.92 -4.14
C GLU A 60 -29.87 21.48 -4.37
N SER A 61 -30.26 21.26 -5.64
CA SER A 61 -31.61 20.80 -5.95
C SER A 61 -31.87 19.36 -5.53
N TYR A 62 -30.86 18.51 -5.58
CA TYR A 62 -30.90 17.11 -5.14
C TYR A 62 -30.89 17.02 -3.60
N LEU A 63 -29.98 17.73 -2.97
CA LEU A 63 -29.78 17.66 -1.50
C LEU A 63 -30.85 18.43 -0.72
N GLY A 64 -31.49 19.45 -1.35
CA GLY A 64 -32.44 20.32 -0.70
C GLY A 64 -31.82 21.41 0.19
N PHE A 65 -30.50 21.61 0.09
CA PHE A 65 -29.77 22.68 0.79
C PHE A 65 -28.53 23.09 -0.02
N PRO A 66 -28.04 24.34 0.14
CA PRO A 66 -26.86 24.81 -0.54
C PRO A 66 -25.59 24.10 -0.08
N LEU A 67 -24.66 23.80 -1.00
CA LEU A 67 -23.31 23.33 -0.67
C LEU A 67 -22.56 24.38 0.16
N GLY A 68 -21.72 23.93 1.08
CA GLY A 68 -20.92 24.83 1.91
C GLY A 68 -21.66 25.45 3.09
N THR A 69 -22.85 24.98 3.44
CA THR A 69 -23.56 25.41 4.68
C THR A 69 -22.98 24.82 5.96
N GLY A 70 -22.22 23.80 5.86
CA GLY A 70 -21.11 23.22 6.60
C GLY A 70 -21.21 22.95 8.08
N GLN A 71 -21.90 23.72 8.89
CA GLN A 71 -21.99 23.45 10.32
C GLN A 71 -23.36 22.91 10.73
N GLU A 72 -24.38 23.29 10.04
CA GLU A 72 -25.75 22.85 10.36
C GLU A 72 -26.12 21.56 9.67
N ARG A 73 -25.57 21.32 8.49
CA ARG A 73 -25.74 20.06 7.72
C ARG A 73 -24.56 19.77 6.80
N VAL A 74 -24.02 18.57 6.92
CA VAL A 74 -22.94 18.01 6.08
C VAL A 74 -23.54 17.03 5.12
N VAL A 75 -23.09 17.02 3.86
CA VAL A 75 -23.47 15.99 2.89
C VAL A 75 -23.01 14.63 3.41
N THR A 76 -23.92 13.69 3.56
CA THR A 76 -23.62 12.32 4.04
C THR A 76 -23.01 11.46 2.93
N ASN A 77 -22.40 10.33 3.30
CA ASN A 77 -21.89 9.38 2.30
C ASN A 77 -23.00 8.80 1.42
N GLU A 78 -24.19 8.55 1.99
CA GLU A 78 -25.36 8.09 1.25
C GLU A 78 -25.83 9.15 0.24
N GLU A 79 -25.88 10.42 0.66
CA GLU A 79 -26.22 11.53 -0.24
C GLU A 79 -25.19 11.72 -1.34
N VAL A 80 -23.89 11.56 -1.07
CA VAL A 80 -22.83 11.55 -2.09
C VAL A 80 -23.11 10.48 -3.12
N ARG A 81 -23.31 9.25 -2.69
CA ARG A 81 -23.58 8.12 -3.59
C ARG A 81 -24.85 8.36 -4.41
N GLY A 82 -25.95 8.65 -3.72
CA GLY A 82 -27.24 8.89 -4.39
C GLY A 82 -27.19 10.04 -5.39
N TYR A 83 -26.39 11.09 -5.11
CA TYR A 83 -26.19 12.17 -6.07
C TYR A 83 -25.40 11.72 -7.30
N LEU A 84 -24.32 10.95 -7.13
CA LEU A 84 -23.56 10.38 -8.25
C LEU A 84 -24.49 9.54 -9.15
N ASP A 85 -25.30 8.67 -8.57
CA ASP A 85 -26.27 7.81 -9.29
C ASP A 85 -27.34 8.65 -10.03
N ALA A 86 -27.82 9.72 -9.40
CA ALA A 86 -28.77 10.65 -10.01
C ALA A 86 -28.17 11.37 -11.24
N VAL A 87 -26.91 11.78 -11.16
CA VAL A 87 -26.21 12.43 -12.25
C VAL A 87 -25.90 11.43 -13.38
N ASP A 88 -25.48 10.21 -13.05
CA ASP A 88 -25.27 9.12 -14.04
C ASP A 88 -26.55 8.83 -14.82
N THR A 89 -27.68 8.71 -14.11
CA THR A 89 -28.97 8.50 -14.75
C THR A 89 -29.40 9.65 -15.66
N ALA A 90 -29.06 10.89 -15.30
CA ALA A 90 -29.53 12.09 -15.98
C ALA A 90 -28.60 12.58 -17.10
N SER A 91 -27.33 12.19 -17.10
CA SER A 91 -26.31 12.67 -18.04
C SER A 91 -25.60 11.53 -18.76
N LYS A 92 -25.63 11.54 -20.07
CA LYS A 92 -24.87 10.59 -20.90
C LYS A 92 -23.35 10.82 -20.90
N ARG A 93 -22.87 11.82 -20.17
CA ARG A 93 -21.45 12.17 -20.03
C ARG A 93 -20.80 11.52 -18.81
N VAL A 94 -21.59 10.82 -17.98
CA VAL A 94 -21.16 10.28 -16.70
C VAL A 94 -21.37 8.77 -16.67
N VAL A 95 -20.45 8.07 -16.03
CA VAL A 95 -20.63 6.68 -15.58
C VAL A 95 -20.09 6.59 -14.17
N THR A 96 -20.80 5.90 -13.29
CA THR A 96 -20.39 5.72 -11.90
C THR A 96 -19.91 4.32 -11.64
N GLY A 97 -19.24 4.13 -10.50
CA GLY A 97 -18.77 2.84 -10.03
C GLY A 97 -18.29 2.89 -8.58
N VAL A 98 -17.89 1.75 -8.09
CA VAL A 98 -17.35 1.58 -6.74
C VAL A 98 -15.96 0.99 -6.84
N MET A 99 -14.97 1.62 -6.19
CA MET A 99 -13.59 1.17 -6.22
C MET A 99 -13.21 0.23 -5.05
N GLY A 100 -14.13 0.02 -4.12
CA GLY A 100 -13.92 -0.82 -2.94
C GLY A 100 -14.87 -0.43 -1.83
N THR A 101 -14.65 -1.00 -0.65
CA THR A 101 -15.42 -0.69 0.56
C THR A 101 -14.51 -0.23 1.69
N SER A 102 -15.04 0.56 2.61
CA SER A 102 -14.37 0.92 3.85
C SER A 102 -14.35 -0.25 4.85
N VAL A 103 -13.68 -0.06 5.99
CA VAL A 103 -13.65 -1.04 7.08
C VAL A 103 -15.05 -1.41 7.58
N LEU A 104 -15.97 -0.44 7.67
CA LEU A 104 -17.36 -0.66 8.06
C LEU A 104 -18.28 -1.10 6.89
N GLY A 105 -17.69 -1.42 5.72
CA GLY A 105 -18.43 -1.91 4.57
C GLY A 105 -19.12 -0.83 3.74
N GLN A 106 -18.84 0.46 3.98
CA GLN A 106 -19.40 1.54 3.16
C GLN A 106 -18.73 1.55 1.77
N PRO A 107 -19.48 1.66 0.67
CA PRO A 107 -18.92 1.73 -0.67
C PRO A 107 -18.08 3.01 -0.87
N LEU A 108 -17.04 2.91 -1.69
CA LEU A 108 -16.17 4.01 -2.09
C LEU A 108 -16.53 4.42 -3.54
N PRO A 109 -17.51 5.32 -3.72
CA PRO A 109 -18.02 5.63 -5.04
C PRO A 109 -17.07 6.54 -5.82
N TYR A 110 -17.09 6.40 -7.15
CA TYR A 110 -16.45 7.32 -8.08
C TYR A 110 -17.36 7.62 -9.27
N ALA A 111 -17.10 8.74 -9.94
CA ALA A 111 -17.70 9.06 -11.23
C ALA A 111 -16.61 9.28 -12.27
N ILE A 112 -16.82 8.81 -13.50
CA ILE A 112 -16.02 9.11 -14.67
C ILE A 112 -16.83 10.05 -15.56
N VAL A 113 -16.26 11.21 -15.88
CA VAL A 113 -16.93 12.24 -16.68
C VAL A 113 -16.10 12.55 -17.92
N SER A 114 -16.76 12.62 -19.08
CA SER A 114 -16.17 13.03 -20.36
C SER A 114 -17.30 13.34 -21.37
N ASN A 115 -16.99 13.53 -22.63
CA ASN A 115 -18.04 13.58 -23.64
C ASN A 115 -18.76 12.22 -23.78
N GLU A 116 -19.99 12.25 -24.31
CA GLU A 116 -20.87 11.05 -24.42
C GLU A 116 -20.22 9.88 -25.17
N ARG A 117 -19.32 10.15 -26.10
CA ARG A 117 -18.61 9.10 -26.84
C ARG A 117 -17.59 8.38 -25.96
N ASN A 118 -16.82 9.15 -25.22
CA ASN A 118 -15.68 8.65 -24.45
C ASN A 118 -16.10 7.76 -23.28
N VAL A 119 -17.24 8.03 -22.66
CA VAL A 119 -17.73 7.23 -21.51
C VAL A 119 -18.47 5.94 -21.94
N ARG A 120 -18.67 5.68 -23.22
CA ARG A 120 -19.21 4.39 -23.66
C ARG A 120 -18.26 3.26 -23.30
N PRO A 121 -18.70 2.17 -22.68
CA PRO A 121 -17.81 1.17 -22.08
C PRO A 121 -16.67 0.69 -22.99
N ALA A 122 -16.97 0.32 -24.24
CA ALA A 122 -15.94 -0.14 -25.17
C ALA A 122 -14.95 0.97 -25.58
N VAL A 123 -15.42 2.22 -25.70
CA VAL A 123 -14.58 3.37 -26.04
C VAL A 123 -13.72 3.76 -24.87
N LEU A 124 -14.31 3.83 -23.67
CA LEU A 124 -13.60 4.14 -22.43
C LEU A 124 -12.50 3.12 -22.14
N LYS A 125 -12.80 1.82 -22.32
CA LYS A 125 -11.80 0.75 -22.22
C LYS A 125 -10.66 0.96 -23.21
N GLY A 126 -10.96 1.23 -24.49
CA GLY A 126 -9.95 1.48 -25.52
C GLY A 126 -9.06 2.69 -25.18
N ILE A 127 -9.67 3.81 -24.74
CA ILE A 127 -8.91 5.00 -24.29
C ILE A 127 -7.97 4.65 -23.14
N ALA A 128 -8.47 3.92 -22.14
CA ALA A 128 -7.65 3.51 -21.00
C ALA A 128 -6.49 2.60 -21.42
N GLU A 129 -6.69 1.70 -22.38
CA GLU A 129 -5.65 0.83 -22.92
C GLU A 129 -4.62 1.63 -23.73
N ASP A 130 -5.05 2.54 -24.59
CA ASP A 130 -4.18 3.41 -25.39
C ASP A 130 -3.32 4.29 -24.48
N VAL A 131 -3.93 4.99 -23.52
CA VAL A 131 -3.19 5.82 -22.56
C VAL A 131 -2.23 4.98 -21.75
N ARG A 132 -2.67 3.82 -21.22
CA ARG A 132 -1.81 2.93 -20.46
C ARG A 132 -0.62 2.43 -21.27
N SER A 133 -0.77 2.19 -22.57
CA SER A 133 0.30 1.73 -23.46
C SER A 133 1.47 2.72 -23.55
N LEU A 134 1.21 4.03 -23.36
CA LEU A 134 2.26 5.05 -23.29
C LEU A 134 3.27 4.83 -22.15
N ARG A 135 2.90 4.03 -21.14
CA ARG A 135 3.81 3.70 -20.03
C ARG A 135 4.93 2.74 -20.44
N ASP A 136 4.85 2.10 -21.59
CA ASP A 136 5.91 1.18 -22.03
C ASP A 136 6.49 1.56 -23.40
N PRO A 137 7.55 2.36 -23.42
CA PRO A 137 8.26 2.73 -24.64
C PRO A 137 8.96 1.57 -25.38
N ARG A 138 8.89 0.35 -24.86
CA ARG A 138 9.35 -0.86 -25.56
C ARG A 138 8.25 -1.38 -26.50
N VAL A 139 6.99 -1.04 -26.21
CA VAL A 139 5.82 -1.49 -26.98
C VAL A 139 5.33 -0.36 -27.92
N VAL A 140 5.31 0.87 -27.46
CA VAL A 140 4.86 2.05 -28.20
C VAL A 140 6.08 2.90 -28.57
N ASN A 141 6.27 3.20 -29.87
CA ASN A 141 7.33 4.09 -30.31
C ASN A 141 6.90 5.56 -30.27
N GLN A 142 7.83 6.48 -30.51
CA GLN A 142 7.59 7.93 -30.43
C GLN A 142 6.50 8.43 -31.39
N GLN A 143 6.36 7.85 -32.60
CA GLN A 143 5.33 8.23 -33.55
C GLN A 143 3.95 7.78 -33.06
N GLN A 144 3.83 6.53 -32.65
CA GLN A 144 2.60 5.96 -32.08
C GLN A 144 2.16 6.73 -30.81
N ALA A 145 3.13 7.09 -29.94
CA ALA A 145 2.83 7.91 -28.77
C ALA A 145 2.25 9.29 -29.17
N GLY A 146 2.79 9.92 -30.22
CA GLY A 146 2.25 11.16 -30.77
C GLY A 146 0.83 11.01 -31.33
N GLU A 147 0.55 9.90 -32.01
CA GLU A 147 -0.78 9.58 -32.54
C GLU A 147 -1.81 9.37 -31.41
N ILE A 148 -1.43 8.63 -30.36
CA ILE A 148 -2.25 8.46 -29.15
C ILE A 148 -2.47 9.82 -28.46
N ALA A 149 -1.43 10.61 -28.26
CA ALA A 149 -1.52 11.93 -27.63
C ALA A 149 -2.42 12.91 -28.39
N GLU A 150 -2.51 12.77 -29.72
CA GLU A 150 -3.45 13.55 -30.54
C GLU A 150 -4.89 13.07 -30.35
N ALA A 151 -5.12 11.75 -30.40
CA ALA A 151 -6.45 11.15 -30.44
C ALA A 151 -7.10 10.97 -29.05
N ALA A 152 -6.34 10.57 -28.04
CA ALA A 152 -6.86 10.24 -26.71
C ALA A 152 -7.04 11.50 -25.83
N PRO A 153 -8.05 11.53 -24.96
CA PRO A 153 -8.12 12.47 -23.84
C PRO A 153 -7.09 12.11 -22.77
N ALA A 154 -6.61 13.11 -22.02
CA ALA A 154 -5.80 12.88 -20.81
C ALA A 154 -6.69 12.45 -19.64
N ILE A 155 -6.13 11.71 -18.68
CA ILE A 155 -6.85 11.24 -17.48
C ILE A 155 -6.49 12.13 -16.31
N VAL A 156 -7.49 12.77 -15.72
CA VAL A 156 -7.34 13.65 -14.55
C VAL A 156 -8.16 13.09 -13.40
N TRP A 157 -7.56 13.03 -12.23
CA TRP A 157 -8.22 12.61 -11.00
C TRP A 157 -8.48 13.80 -10.09
N VAL A 158 -9.69 13.87 -9.54
CA VAL A 158 -10.12 14.81 -8.52
C VAL A 158 -10.59 13.99 -7.32
N THR A 159 -9.77 13.94 -6.28
CA THR A 159 -10.08 13.18 -5.07
C THR A 159 -10.23 14.09 -3.87
N ALA A 160 -11.00 13.67 -2.88
CA ALA A 160 -11.23 14.43 -1.67
C ALA A 160 -11.47 13.51 -0.47
N ASN A 161 -11.38 14.09 0.71
CA ASN A 161 -11.80 13.49 1.97
C ASN A 161 -11.06 12.19 2.33
N VAL A 162 -9.76 12.10 2.03
CA VAL A 162 -8.89 11.05 2.57
C VAL A 162 -8.79 11.16 4.09
N HIS A 163 -8.83 12.38 4.62
CA HIS A 163 -9.07 12.67 6.03
C HIS A 163 -10.56 12.97 6.23
N GLY A 164 -11.25 12.12 7.00
CA GLY A 164 -12.70 12.19 7.09
C GLY A 164 -13.27 13.49 7.68
N GLY A 165 -12.50 14.20 8.51
CA GLY A 165 -12.89 15.52 9.05
C GLY A 165 -12.84 16.67 8.04
N GLU A 166 -12.16 16.50 6.89
CA GLU A 166 -11.91 17.53 5.87
C GLU A 166 -13.00 17.46 4.78
N LYS A 167 -14.06 18.22 4.92
CA LYS A 167 -15.32 17.99 4.20
C LYS A 167 -15.56 18.87 2.98
N SER A 168 -14.91 20.03 2.87
CA SER A 168 -15.19 21.00 1.79
C SER A 168 -14.76 20.50 0.40
N GLY A 169 -13.73 19.64 0.33
CA GLY A 169 -13.30 19.02 -0.91
C GLY A 169 -14.36 18.13 -1.54
N THR A 170 -15.15 17.40 -0.73
CA THR A 170 -16.30 16.61 -1.21
C THR A 170 -17.35 17.51 -1.89
N ASP A 171 -17.78 18.57 -1.22
CA ASP A 171 -18.78 19.48 -1.74
C ASP A 171 -18.30 20.14 -3.04
N ALA A 172 -17.02 20.52 -3.11
CA ALA A 172 -16.40 21.05 -4.31
C ALA A 172 -16.35 20.00 -5.46
N ALA A 173 -16.07 18.74 -5.15
CA ALA A 173 -16.06 17.66 -6.13
C ALA A 173 -17.45 17.38 -6.69
N LEU A 174 -18.51 17.44 -5.88
CA LEU A 174 -19.90 17.34 -6.37
C LEU A 174 -20.27 18.51 -7.28
N LYS A 175 -19.81 19.73 -6.96
CA LYS A 175 -19.99 20.90 -7.83
C LYS A 175 -19.24 20.74 -9.15
N THR A 176 -17.98 20.25 -9.10
CA THR A 176 -17.17 19.95 -10.30
C THR A 176 -17.86 18.90 -11.18
N LEU A 177 -18.42 17.84 -10.59
CA LEU A 177 -19.19 16.82 -11.29
C LEU A 177 -20.40 17.44 -12.02
N TYR A 178 -21.17 18.25 -11.33
CA TYR A 178 -22.33 18.93 -11.91
C TYR A 178 -21.96 19.80 -13.13
N GLU A 179 -20.94 20.65 -12.97
CA GLU A 179 -20.48 21.53 -14.03
C GLU A 179 -20.06 20.77 -15.30
N LEU A 180 -19.33 19.65 -15.14
CA LEU A 180 -18.91 18.81 -16.25
C LEU A 180 -20.10 18.03 -16.87
N ALA A 181 -20.99 17.52 -16.04
CA ALA A 181 -22.12 16.69 -16.48
C ALA A 181 -23.23 17.50 -17.16
N ALA A 182 -23.55 18.67 -16.63
CA ALA A 182 -24.68 19.51 -17.06
C ALA A 182 -24.27 20.66 -17.98
N GLY A 183 -23.08 21.23 -17.84
CA GLY A 183 -22.68 22.44 -18.54
C GLY A 183 -22.67 22.31 -20.06
N LEU A 184 -23.14 23.37 -20.76
CA LEU A 184 -23.22 23.44 -22.22
C LEU A 184 -22.24 24.43 -22.83
N SER A 185 -21.50 25.15 -22.01
CA SER A 185 -20.54 26.16 -22.49
C SER A 185 -19.37 25.52 -23.25
N CYS A 186 -18.73 26.34 -24.09
CA CYS A 186 -17.55 25.92 -24.87
C CYS A 186 -16.40 25.51 -23.96
N GLU A 187 -16.31 26.09 -22.78
CA GLU A 187 -15.32 25.76 -21.75
C GLU A 187 -15.53 24.34 -21.21
N VAL A 188 -16.77 23.97 -20.90
CA VAL A 188 -17.12 22.61 -20.46
C VAL A 188 -16.90 21.60 -21.59
N GLN A 189 -17.30 21.96 -22.82
CA GLN A 189 -17.08 21.08 -23.97
C GLN A 189 -15.58 20.80 -24.16
N GLN A 190 -14.72 21.82 -24.07
CA GLN A 190 -13.27 21.65 -24.19
C GLN A 190 -12.73 20.67 -23.13
N ARG A 191 -13.19 20.78 -21.86
CA ARG A 191 -12.79 19.83 -20.81
C ARG A 191 -13.23 18.41 -21.14
N ASN A 192 -14.49 18.23 -21.45
CA ASN A 192 -15.07 16.92 -21.73
C ASN A 192 -14.52 16.26 -23.00
N ASP A 193 -14.13 17.02 -24.03
CA ASP A 193 -13.53 16.48 -25.24
C ASP A 193 -12.08 16.05 -25.07
N ASN A 194 -11.34 16.72 -24.17
CA ASN A 194 -9.91 16.51 -23.97
C ASN A 194 -9.55 15.73 -22.71
N LEU A 195 -10.49 15.48 -21.80
CA LEU A 195 -10.25 14.80 -20.54
C LEU A 195 -11.20 13.61 -20.32
N ILE A 196 -10.67 12.59 -19.66
CA ILE A 196 -11.41 11.67 -18.80
C ILE A 196 -11.19 12.17 -17.38
N THR A 197 -12.22 12.72 -16.74
CA THR A 197 -12.13 13.20 -15.36
C THR A 197 -12.70 12.13 -14.43
N ILE A 198 -11.89 11.64 -13.49
CA ILE A 198 -12.31 10.69 -12.47
C ILE A 198 -12.47 11.45 -11.17
N ILE A 199 -13.67 11.43 -10.62
CA ILE A 199 -14.03 12.15 -9.40
C ILE A 199 -14.30 11.16 -8.29
N VAL A 200 -13.56 11.26 -7.19
CA VAL A 200 -13.72 10.47 -5.97
C VAL A 200 -14.04 11.41 -4.82
N PRO A 201 -15.32 11.70 -4.54
CA PRO A 201 -15.70 12.72 -3.57
C PRO A 201 -15.36 12.34 -2.12
N THR A 202 -15.30 11.04 -1.83
CA THR A 202 -15.04 10.53 -0.48
C THR A 202 -14.14 9.31 -0.55
N GLN A 203 -12.93 9.43 0.04
CA GLN A 203 -11.96 8.34 0.15
C GLN A 203 -12.02 7.63 1.50
N ASN A 204 -12.63 8.25 2.52
CA ASN A 204 -12.70 7.76 3.90
C ASN A 204 -14.10 7.97 4.50
N PRO A 205 -15.08 7.17 4.06
CA PRO A 205 -16.46 7.35 4.53
C PRO A 205 -16.62 7.11 6.04
N ASP A 206 -15.92 6.13 6.63
CA ASP A 206 -15.99 5.85 8.07
C ASP A 206 -15.44 7.02 8.89
N GLY A 207 -14.30 7.56 8.49
CA GLY A 207 -13.74 8.75 9.13
C GLY A 207 -14.62 9.99 8.94
N ARG A 208 -15.28 10.13 7.77
CA ARG A 208 -16.19 11.23 7.48
C ARG A 208 -17.40 11.23 8.43
N ASP A 209 -18.04 10.08 8.62
CA ASP A 209 -19.18 9.94 9.52
C ASP A 209 -18.78 10.20 10.98
N ALA A 210 -17.61 9.71 11.38
CA ALA A 210 -17.07 9.98 12.71
C ALA A 210 -16.42 11.37 12.86
N SER A 211 -16.38 12.20 11.81
CA SER A 211 -15.70 13.51 11.78
C SER A 211 -14.26 13.44 12.28
N ARG A 212 -13.53 12.40 11.95
CA ARG A 212 -12.14 12.18 12.36
C ARG A 212 -11.22 12.01 11.14
N ARG A 213 -9.92 12.26 11.35
CA ARG A 213 -8.89 12.15 10.32
C ARG A 213 -8.76 10.72 9.80
N GLN A 214 -8.70 9.76 10.71
CA GLN A 214 -8.37 8.37 10.46
C GLN A 214 -9.59 7.56 9.98
N ASN A 215 -9.32 6.39 9.38
CA ASN A 215 -10.35 5.37 9.11
C ASN A 215 -10.79 4.63 10.40
N GLU A 216 -11.61 3.59 10.30
CA GLU A 216 -12.14 2.88 11.48
C GLU A 216 -11.06 2.17 12.30
N TYR A 217 -10.00 1.67 11.68
CA TYR A 217 -8.87 1.11 12.43
C TYR A 217 -7.96 2.16 13.05
N GLY A 218 -8.16 3.45 12.79
CA GLY A 218 -7.31 4.52 13.30
C GLY A 218 -6.10 4.82 12.43
N PHE A 219 -6.10 4.37 11.18
CA PHE A 219 -5.04 4.66 10.22
C PHE A 219 -5.26 5.99 9.52
N ASP A 220 -4.20 6.78 9.43
CA ASP A 220 -4.13 7.88 8.49
C ASP A 220 -3.91 7.31 7.07
N MET A 221 -4.96 7.35 6.25
CA MET A 221 -4.91 6.77 4.92
C MET A 221 -4.03 7.56 3.96
N ASN A 222 -3.72 8.84 4.28
CA ASN A 222 -2.70 9.59 3.57
C ASN A 222 -1.27 9.29 4.04
N ARG A 223 -1.05 8.11 4.63
CA ARG A 223 0.23 7.52 5.01
C ARG A 223 0.39 6.08 4.53
N ASP A 224 -0.63 5.55 3.86
CA ASP A 224 -0.74 4.13 3.49
C ASP A 224 -0.47 3.85 2.00
N TRP A 225 -0.22 4.87 1.20
CA TRP A 225 -0.24 4.75 -0.26
C TRP A 225 0.79 3.77 -0.83
N PHE A 226 2.05 3.72 -0.33
CA PHE A 226 3.01 2.72 -0.81
C PHE A 226 2.76 1.33 -0.21
N ALA A 227 2.25 1.28 1.00
CA ALA A 227 2.13 0.04 1.77
C ALA A 227 0.84 -0.73 1.42
N ARG A 228 -0.25 0.00 1.10
CA ARG A 228 -1.55 -0.57 0.73
C ARG A 228 -2.07 -1.55 1.77
N THR A 229 -1.94 -1.21 3.06
CA THR A 229 -2.41 -2.04 4.15
C THR A 229 -3.91 -1.91 4.36
N GLN A 230 -4.48 -0.74 4.03
CA GLN A 230 -5.89 -0.46 4.17
C GLN A 230 -6.65 -0.71 2.87
N GLN A 231 -7.82 -1.32 2.97
CA GLN A 231 -8.63 -1.72 1.81
C GLN A 231 -9.11 -0.53 0.98
N GLU A 232 -9.33 0.63 1.61
CA GLU A 232 -9.71 1.87 0.93
C GLU A 232 -8.59 2.36 0.00
N THR A 233 -7.34 2.27 0.45
CA THR A 233 -6.17 2.61 -0.36
C THR A 233 -5.98 1.60 -1.49
N ASP A 234 -6.16 0.31 -1.21
CA ASP A 234 -5.98 -0.76 -2.18
C ASP A 234 -6.94 -0.61 -3.36
N GLY A 235 -8.23 -0.42 -3.10
CA GLY A 235 -9.25 -0.23 -4.13
C GLY A 235 -8.97 0.98 -5.04
N LYS A 236 -8.56 2.11 -4.44
CA LYS A 236 -8.19 3.32 -5.18
C LYS A 236 -7.00 3.08 -6.13
N LEU A 237 -5.94 2.46 -5.65
CA LEU A 237 -4.75 2.20 -6.45
C LEU A 237 -5.01 1.19 -7.59
N GLU A 238 -5.89 0.19 -7.37
CA GLU A 238 -6.31 -0.70 -8.45
C GLU A 238 -7.09 0.06 -9.55
N LEU A 239 -7.95 0.98 -9.18
CA LEU A 239 -8.64 1.84 -10.14
C LEU A 239 -7.65 2.77 -10.88
N MET A 240 -6.63 3.31 -10.18
CA MET A 240 -5.57 4.11 -10.80
C MET A 240 -4.72 3.31 -11.79
N ARG A 241 -4.47 2.03 -11.54
CA ARG A 241 -3.80 1.16 -12.53
C ARG A 241 -4.62 0.99 -13.79
N ARG A 242 -5.95 0.96 -13.67
CA ARG A 242 -6.86 0.88 -14.82
C ARG A 242 -6.91 2.19 -15.59
N TYR A 243 -6.97 3.30 -14.87
CA TYR A 243 -7.07 4.66 -15.41
C TYR A 243 -5.93 5.53 -14.88
N PRO A 244 -4.68 5.31 -15.37
CA PRO A 244 -3.52 5.99 -14.80
C PRO A 244 -3.58 7.51 -15.00
N PRO A 245 -3.46 8.29 -13.92
CA PRO A 245 -3.53 9.74 -14.01
C PRO A 245 -2.33 10.34 -14.73
N GLN A 246 -2.54 11.43 -15.46
CA GLN A 246 -1.50 12.38 -15.82
C GLN A 246 -1.52 13.59 -14.88
N VAL A 247 -2.68 13.91 -14.31
CA VAL A 247 -2.87 14.94 -13.30
C VAL A 247 -3.71 14.37 -12.16
N PHE A 248 -3.29 14.60 -10.93
CA PHE A 248 -3.95 14.10 -9.74
C PHE A 248 -4.06 15.21 -8.70
N ILE A 249 -5.28 15.42 -8.20
CA ILE A 249 -5.61 16.36 -7.13
C ILE A 249 -6.06 15.54 -5.90
N ASP A 250 -5.46 15.81 -4.75
CA ASP A 250 -5.96 15.38 -3.44
C ASP A 250 -6.38 16.61 -2.63
N ALA A 251 -7.69 16.75 -2.42
CA ALA A 251 -8.26 17.91 -1.76
C ALA A 251 -8.34 17.71 -0.25
N HIS A 252 -7.66 18.59 0.47
CA HIS A 252 -7.45 18.58 1.92
C HIS A 252 -7.91 19.85 2.62
N GLU A 253 -7.87 19.83 3.96
CA GLU A 253 -8.01 21.00 4.80
C GLU A 253 -6.91 21.04 5.88
N MET A 254 -6.29 22.20 6.06
CA MET A 254 -5.27 22.46 7.07
C MET A 254 -5.73 23.51 8.10
N GLY A 255 -4.91 23.81 9.10
CA GLY A 255 -5.12 24.95 10.00
C GLY A 255 -5.00 26.30 9.29
N GLY A 256 -5.56 27.38 9.89
CA GLY A 256 -5.48 28.71 9.33
C GLY A 256 -6.56 29.05 8.32
N ARG A 257 -6.35 30.13 7.55
CA ARG A 257 -7.31 30.65 6.56
C ARG A 257 -6.84 30.55 5.11
N GLN A 258 -5.53 30.56 4.90
CA GLN A 258 -4.92 30.57 3.58
C GLN A 258 -5.19 29.25 2.83
N TYR A 259 -4.89 29.24 1.57
CA TYR A 259 -4.97 28.07 0.72
C TYR A 259 -3.56 27.68 0.24
N PHE A 260 -3.18 26.45 0.50
CA PHE A 260 -1.97 25.88 -0.07
C PHE A 260 -2.33 25.09 -1.33
N PHE A 261 -1.68 25.40 -2.42
CA PHE A 261 -1.65 24.65 -3.66
C PHE A 261 -0.33 24.95 -4.38
N PRO A 262 0.10 24.16 -5.36
CA PRO A 262 1.34 24.47 -6.11
C PRO A 262 1.34 25.88 -6.70
N PRO A 263 2.50 26.43 -6.99
CA PRO A 263 3.83 25.82 -6.95
C PRO A 263 4.36 25.63 -5.54
N ASN A 264 5.00 24.47 -5.32
CA ASN A 264 5.56 24.07 -4.04
C ASN A 264 7.02 24.51 -3.92
N ALA A 265 7.55 24.55 -2.69
CA ALA A 265 8.97 24.57 -2.40
C ALA A 265 9.46 23.16 -2.02
N ASP A 266 10.79 22.99 -2.05
CA ASP A 266 11.43 21.75 -1.57
C ASP A 266 11.01 21.41 -0.11
N PRO A 267 11.07 20.12 0.31
CA PRO A 267 11.75 19.00 -0.37
C PRO A 267 10.85 18.25 -1.37
N ILE A 268 11.44 17.91 -2.51
CA ILE A 268 10.82 17.02 -3.51
C ILE A 268 11.72 15.80 -3.67
N HIS A 269 11.10 14.60 -3.70
CA HIS A 269 11.86 13.37 -3.90
C HIS A 269 12.50 13.32 -5.29
N HIS A 270 13.79 13.00 -5.35
CA HIS A 270 14.54 13.01 -6.61
C HIS A 270 14.02 12.06 -7.69
N GLU A 271 13.23 11.05 -7.35
CA GLU A 271 12.60 10.15 -8.33
C GLU A 271 11.22 10.65 -8.82
N ILE A 272 10.86 11.88 -8.52
CA ILE A 272 9.75 12.57 -9.21
C ILE A 272 10.33 13.27 -10.43
N SER A 273 9.83 12.94 -11.62
CA SER A 273 10.39 13.44 -12.89
C SER A 273 10.24 14.95 -13.04
N GLY A 274 11.19 15.56 -13.74
CA GLY A 274 11.16 16.99 -14.05
C GLY A 274 9.91 17.42 -14.82
N GLU A 275 9.37 16.55 -15.68
CA GLU A 275 8.10 16.79 -16.37
C GLU A 275 6.94 16.94 -15.38
N ALA A 276 6.84 16.04 -14.38
CA ALA A 276 5.80 16.13 -13.37
C ALA A 276 5.92 17.41 -12.54
N VAL A 277 7.13 17.80 -12.16
CA VAL A 277 7.41 19.03 -11.43
C VAL A 277 7.04 20.28 -12.26
N ASP A 278 7.36 20.30 -13.55
CA ASP A 278 6.99 21.39 -14.47
C ASP A 278 5.46 21.54 -14.55
N TRP A 279 4.74 20.43 -14.71
CA TRP A 279 3.27 20.48 -14.75
C TRP A 279 2.66 20.94 -13.43
N ILE A 280 3.17 20.47 -12.30
CA ILE A 280 2.74 20.90 -10.96
C ILE A 280 2.87 22.43 -10.85
N ASN A 281 4.01 22.98 -11.22
CA ASN A 281 4.27 24.43 -11.16
C ASN A 281 3.36 25.22 -12.10
N ARG A 282 3.20 24.79 -13.34
CA ARG A 282 2.35 25.47 -14.34
C ARG A 282 0.87 25.40 -13.99
N ILE A 283 0.41 24.29 -13.43
CA ILE A 283 -0.95 24.17 -12.89
C ILE A 283 -1.12 25.13 -11.70
N GLY A 284 -0.11 25.23 -10.83
CA GLY A 284 -0.11 26.18 -9.72
C GLY A 284 -0.27 27.63 -10.20
N GLU A 285 0.45 28.03 -11.23
CA GLU A 285 0.29 29.38 -11.81
C GLU A 285 -1.10 29.59 -12.44
N ALA A 286 -1.66 28.56 -13.09
CA ALA A 286 -3.03 28.63 -13.60
C ALA A 286 -4.05 28.76 -12.45
N ASN A 287 -3.85 28.06 -11.33
CA ASN A 287 -4.69 28.19 -10.17
C ASN A 287 -4.66 29.58 -9.56
N LYS A 288 -3.47 30.21 -9.45
CA LYS A 288 -3.32 31.61 -9.00
C LYS A 288 -4.08 32.57 -9.89
N ALA A 289 -3.95 32.44 -11.20
CA ALA A 289 -4.67 33.26 -12.17
C ALA A 289 -6.19 33.05 -12.04
N GLY A 290 -6.66 31.83 -11.86
CA GLY A 290 -8.07 31.47 -11.63
C GLY A 290 -8.61 32.10 -10.36
N PHE A 291 -7.83 32.16 -9.28
CA PHE A 291 -8.22 32.81 -8.03
C PHE A 291 -8.47 34.31 -8.23
N GLY A 292 -7.59 35.02 -8.93
CA GLY A 292 -7.75 36.44 -9.22
C GLY A 292 -8.98 36.72 -10.08
N TYR A 293 -9.17 35.93 -11.13
CA TYR A 293 -10.28 36.10 -12.07
C TYR A 293 -11.65 35.81 -11.41
N ASN A 294 -11.75 34.77 -10.61
CA ASN A 294 -13.03 34.32 -10.03
C ASN A 294 -13.40 35.04 -8.73
N GLY A 295 -12.64 36.02 -8.28
CA GLY A 295 -12.92 36.79 -7.07
C GLY A 295 -12.83 36.01 -5.77
N ALA A 296 -12.23 34.81 -5.81
CA ALA A 296 -12.09 33.96 -4.63
C ALA A 296 -11.32 34.60 -3.46
N CYS A 297 -10.55 35.65 -3.75
CA CYS A 297 -9.80 36.45 -2.78
C CYS A 297 -10.35 37.89 -2.65
N GLY A 298 -11.64 38.09 -2.84
CA GLY A 298 -12.27 39.43 -2.74
C GLY A 298 -11.86 40.41 -3.83
N GLY A 299 -11.40 39.90 -4.99
CA GLY A 299 -11.02 40.69 -6.16
C GLY A 299 -9.55 41.06 -6.26
N ALA A 300 -8.73 40.77 -5.26
CA ALA A 300 -7.27 40.91 -5.31
C ALA A 300 -6.59 39.61 -4.98
N VAL A 301 -5.70 39.13 -5.84
CA VAL A 301 -4.80 38.02 -5.54
C VAL A 301 -3.71 38.57 -4.63
N THR A 302 -3.82 38.27 -3.35
CA THR A 302 -2.81 38.64 -2.36
C THR A 302 -2.19 37.40 -1.74
N THR A 303 -0.98 37.56 -1.22
CA THR A 303 -0.31 36.52 -0.41
C THR A 303 -1.09 36.13 0.85
N GLU A 304 -2.10 36.88 1.21
CA GLU A 304 -3.01 36.55 2.30
C GLU A 304 -4.06 35.48 1.91
N CYS A 305 -4.25 35.24 0.63
CA CYS A 305 -5.23 34.31 0.08
C CYS A 305 -4.67 32.88 -0.10
N TYR A 306 -3.44 32.77 -0.54
CA TYR A 306 -2.76 31.48 -0.76
C TYR A 306 -1.27 31.58 -0.41
N PHE A 307 -0.66 30.43 -0.16
CA PHE A 307 0.78 30.31 -0.03
C PHE A 307 1.42 30.26 -1.42
N ASN A 308 2.53 30.97 -1.59
CA ASN A 308 3.28 30.99 -2.84
C ASN A 308 4.67 30.42 -2.59
N TYR A 309 5.00 29.29 -3.21
CA TYR A 309 6.25 28.56 -2.97
C TYR A 309 6.49 28.29 -1.46
N SER A 310 5.51 27.78 -0.78
CA SER A 310 5.66 27.34 0.61
C SER A 310 6.32 25.96 0.65
N THR A 311 7.13 25.74 1.67
CA THR A 311 7.74 24.43 1.93
C THR A 311 6.64 23.38 2.08
N TYR A 312 6.77 22.32 1.30
CA TYR A 312 5.83 21.19 1.32
C TYR A 312 6.60 19.88 1.14
N ASP A 313 6.22 18.85 1.88
CA ASP A 313 6.86 17.54 1.81
C ASP A 313 6.32 16.72 0.65
N LEU A 314 6.86 16.91 -0.56
CA LEU A 314 6.64 16.05 -1.72
C LEU A 314 7.75 14.99 -1.78
N PHE A 315 8.05 14.35 -0.64
CA PHE A 315 9.19 13.47 -0.46
C PHE A 315 8.79 12.07 -0.01
N PHE A 316 7.96 11.94 1.00
CA PHE A 316 7.57 10.65 1.57
C PHE A 316 6.53 9.91 0.70
N MET A 317 6.81 8.65 0.33
CA MET A 317 5.96 7.84 -0.55
C MET A 317 4.67 7.32 0.10
N GLY A 318 4.29 7.83 1.25
CA GLY A 318 2.99 7.54 1.88
C GLY A 318 1.86 8.49 1.49
N TYR A 319 2.15 9.58 0.75
CA TYR A 319 1.19 10.63 0.44
C TYR A 319 0.44 10.45 -0.88
N GLY A 320 -0.74 11.05 -0.95
CA GLY A 320 -1.62 11.05 -2.12
C GLY A 320 -1.12 11.89 -3.30
N ASP A 321 -0.07 12.64 -3.15
CA ASP A 321 0.58 13.40 -4.22
C ASP A 321 1.88 12.74 -4.69
N THR A 322 2.68 12.20 -3.77
CA THR A 322 3.98 11.59 -4.11
C THR A 322 3.84 10.27 -4.87
N VAL A 323 2.87 9.41 -4.50
CA VAL A 323 2.67 8.13 -5.20
C VAL A 323 2.15 8.31 -6.62
N PRO A 324 1.16 9.18 -6.91
CA PRO A 324 0.84 9.53 -8.29
C PRO A 324 2.04 10.08 -9.06
N ALA A 325 2.91 10.88 -8.43
CA ALA A 325 4.07 11.45 -9.10
C ALA A 325 5.17 10.41 -9.37
N ALA A 326 5.63 9.67 -8.38
CA ALA A 326 6.71 8.70 -8.54
C ALA A 326 6.24 7.37 -9.16
N GLY A 327 5.05 6.88 -8.81
CA GLY A 327 4.52 5.59 -9.24
C GLY A 327 3.77 5.61 -10.57
N PHE A 328 3.19 6.76 -10.93
CA PHE A 328 2.40 6.93 -12.15
C PHE A 328 2.92 8.04 -13.07
N GLY A 329 3.98 8.77 -12.70
CA GLY A 329 4.57 9.84 -13.49
C GLY A 329 3.62 11.03 -13.69
N ALA A 330 2.70 11.28 -12.78
CA ALA A 330 1.67 12.28 -12.86
C ALA A 330 2.08 13.60 -12.18
N ALA A 331 1.41 14.71 -12.53
CA ALA A 331 1.39 15.89 -11.66
C ALA A 331 0.54 15.58 -10.42
N GLY A 332 1.16 15.02 -9.38
CA GLY A 332 0.51 14.73 -8.10
C GLY A 332 0.50 15.96 -7.21
N MET A 333 -0.67 16.38 -6.74
CA MET A 333 -0.81 17.64 -6.02
C MET A 333 -1.75 17.50 -4.83
N THR A 334 -1.35 18.07 -3.70
CA THR A 334 -2.23 18.31 -2.55
C THR A 334 -2.73 19.75 -2.58
N PHE A 335 -4.03 19.90 -2.36
CA PHE A 335 -4.69 21.18 -2.22
C PHE A 335 -5.19 21.33 -0.77
N GLU A 336 -4.54 22.17 0.04
CA GLU A 336 -4.80 22.32 1.48
C GLU A 336 -5.52 23.63 1.77
N LYS A 337 -6.83 23.58 1.97
CA LYS A 337 -7.61 24.78 2.31
C LYS A 337 -7.69 25.02 3.80
N GLY A 338 -7.40 26.25 4.22
CA GLY A 338 -7.47 26.63 5.63
C GLY A 338 -8.87 26.51 6.22
N SER A 339 -9.01 25.69 7.26
CA SER A 339 -10.28 25.33 7.91
C SER A 339 -10.91 26.44 8.76
N SER A 340 -10.17 27.52 9.05
CA SER A 340 -10.69 28.70 9.76
C SER A 340 -11.47 29.66 8.85
N SER A 341 -11.53 29.42 7.53
CA SER A 341 -12.40 30.15 6.61
C SER A 341 -13.86 29.65 6.73
N ALA A 342 -14.82 30.49 6.31
CA ALA A 342 -16.21 30.03 6.19
C ALA A 342 -16.30 28.83 5.26
N VAL A 343 -17.22 27.91 5.54
CA VAL A 343 -17.31 26.65 4.77
C VAL A 343 -17.64 26.93 3.31
N ALA A 344 -18.53 27.90 3.04
CA ALA A 344 -18.86 28.30 1.66
C ALA A 344 -17.62 28.78 0.90
N ASP A 345 -16.73 29.56 1.55
CA ASP A 345 -15.48 30.03 0.93
C ASP A 345 -14.53 28.85 0.67
N ARG A 346 -14.46 27.90 1.60
CA ARG A 346 -13.63 26.69 1.40
C ARG A 346 -14.09 25.89 0.19
N VAL A 347 -15.39 25.61 0.09
CA VAL A 347 -15.98 24.89 -1.04
C VAL A 347 -15.75 25.62 -2.34
N GLN A 348 -15.98 26.94 -2.36
CA GLN A 348 -15.82 27.76 -3.55
C GLN A 348 -14.35 27.79 -4.02
N GLN A 349 -13.40 27.93 -3.11
CA GLN A 349 -11.97 27.96 -3.43
C GLN A 349 -11.45 26.58 -3.89
N GLN A 350 -11.88 25.50 -3.23
CA GLN A 350 -11.60 24.13 -3.68
C GLN A 350 -12.14 23.89 -5.10
N PHE A 351 -13.37 24.32 -5.37
CA PHE A 351 -13.95 24.23 -6.71
C PHE A 351 -13.12 25.00 -7.76
N HIS A 352 -12.72 26.23 -7.46
CA HIS A 352 -11.94 27.04 -8.42
C HIS A 352 -10.60 26.40 -8.78
N THR A 353 -9.88 25.83 -7.79
CA THR A 353 -8.61 25.14 -8.08
C THR A 353 -8.83 23.85 -8.87
N GLN A 354 -9.86 23.07 -8.55
CA GLN A 354 -10.22 21.91 -9.36
C GLN A 354 -10.56 22.34 -10.81
N TRP A 355 -11.37 23.37 -10.97
CA TRP A 355 -11.83 23.85 -12.26
C TRP A 355 -10.72 24.44 -13.14
N SER A 356 -9.81 25.25 -12.56
CA SER A 356 -8.68 25.79 -13.29
C SER A 356 -7.64 24.72 -13.63
N THR A 357 -7.42 23.73 -12.76
CA THR A 357 -6.57 22.56 -13.07
C THR A 357 -7.11 21.77 -14.26
N LEU A 358 -8.42 21.49 -14.28
CA LEU A 358 -9.07 20.82 -15.41
C LEU A 358 -8.97 21.65 -16.70
N GLY A 359 -9.12 22.97 -16.61
CA GLY A 359 -8.93 23.88 -17.74
C GLY A 359 -7.52 23.84 -18.30
N TRP A 360 -6.52 23.89 -17.44
CA TRP A 360 -5.12 23.79 -17.86
C TRP A 360 -4.83 22.42 -18.49
N ALA A 361 -5.26 21.34 -17.88
CA ALA A 361 -5.04 19.99 -18.39
C ALA A 361 -5.71 19.78 -19.76
N ALA A 362 -6.93 20.29 -19.95
CA ALA A 362 -7.64 20.21 -21.23
C ALA A 362 -6.95 21.00 -22.34
N ALA A 363 -6.40 22.17 -22.01
CA ALA A 363 -5.67 23.00 -22.97
C ALA A 363 -4.30 22.39 -23.37
N HIS A 364 -3.69 21.61 -22.48
CA HIS A 364 -2.34 21.06 -22.66
C HIS A 364 -2.32 19.52 -22.84
N LYS A 365 -3.49 18.87 -23.06
CA LYS A 365 -3.61 17.40 -23.05
C LYS A 365 -2.58 16.68 -23.92
N ARG A 366 -2.32 17.19 -25.11
CA ARG A 366 -1.35 16.63 -26.05
C ARG A 366 0.08 16.73 -25.56
N GLU A 367 0.44 17.89 -24.99
CA GLU A 367 1.74 18.11 -24.37
C GLU A 367 1.94 17.18 -23.19
N VAL A 368 0.95 17.10 -22.31
CA VAL A 368 0.95 16.23 -21.12
C VAL A 368 1.11 14.76 -21.50
N LEU A 369 0.35 14.24 -22.45
CA LEU A 369 0.46 12.84 -22.88
C LEU A 369 1.81 12.51 -23.54
N ASN A 370 2.36 13.43 -24.35
CA ASN A 370 3.70 13.26 -24.93
C ASN A 370 4.80 13.34 -23.87
N GLY A 371 4.70 14.26 -22.93
CA GLY A 371 5.60 14.37 -21.81
C GLY A 371 5.52 13.15 -20.88
N TRP A 372 4.31 12.63 -20.67
CA TRP A 372 4.11 11.43 -19.89
C TRP A 372 4.77 10.19 -20.51
N PHE A 373 4.68 10.03 -21.82
CA PHE A 373 5.47 9.03 -22.53
C PHE A 373 6.99 9.22 -22.36
N LYS A 374 7.44 10.49 -22.34
CA LYS A 374 8.86 10.82 -22.12
C LYS A 374 9.34 10.39 -20.74
N VAL A 375 8.53 10.59 -19.68
CA VAL A 375 8.85 10.12 -18.31
C VAL A 375 9.25 8.64 -18.31
N TRP A 376 8.44 7.79 -18.93
CA TRP A 376 8.71 6.35 -18.99
C TRP A 376 9.90 5.98 -19.89
N LYS A 377 10.10 6.74 -20.96
CA LYS A 377 11.25 6.59 -21.85
C LYS A 377 12.57 6.94 -21.15
N ASP A 378 12.56 8.01 -20.38
CA ASP A 378 13.72 8.44 -19.61
C ASP A 378 14.00 7.50 -18.44
N ALA A 379 12.97 7.01 -17.76
CA ALA A 379 13.07 5.94 -16.75
C ALA A 379 13.80 4.70 -17.29
N LEU A 380 13.43 4.24 -18.49
CA LEU A 380 14.13 3.12 -19.15
C LEU A 380 15.59 3.44 -19.46
N ALA A 381 15.89 4.63 -19.94
CA ALA A 381 17.25 5.05 -20.26
C ALA A 381 18.12 5.15 -19.01
N GLN A 382 17.61 5.75 -17.97
CA GLN A 382 18.25 5.85 -16.65
C GLN A 382 18.48 4.45 -16.04
N GLY A 383 17.47 3.58 -16.07
CA GLY A 383 17.61 2.20 -15.57
C GLY A 383 18.71 1.41 -16.29
N ARG A 384 18.88 1.60 -17.59
CA ARG A 384 20.02 1.04 -18.36
C ARG A 384 21.34 1.61 -17.95
N ALA A 385 21.40 2.92 -17.78
CA ALA A 385 22.60 3.63 -17.32
C ALA A 385 22.91 3.35 -15.84
N GLY A 386 21.90 3.02 -15.05
CA GLY A 386 21.94 2.86 -13.60
C GLY A 386 21.98 4.20 -12.87
N THR A 387 21.48 5.28 -13.50
CA THR A 387 21.45 6.62 -12.94
C THR A 387 20.14 6.89 -12.19
N LEU A 388 20.23 7.75 -11.18
CA LEU A 388 19.05 8.30 -10.50
C LEU A 388 18.47 9.45 -11.33
N GLU A 389 17.25 9.85 -11.03
CA GLU A 389 16.66 11.07 -11.57
C GLU A 389 17.43 12.29 -11.03
N PRO A 390 17.68 13.33 -11.83
CA PRO A 390 18.23 14.58 -11.33
C PRO A 390 17.31 15.24 -10.31
N ASN A 391 17.89 15.87 -9.29
CA ASN A 391 17.10 16.65 -8.34
C ASN A 391 16.61 17.96 -8.99
N GLU A 392 15.33 18.22 -8.89
CA GLU A 392 14.72 19.46 -9.39
C GLU A 392 14.58 20.48 -8.25
N VAL A 393 15.00 21.72 -8.53
CA VAL A 393 14.82 22.86 -7.63
C VAL A 393 13.57 23.62 -8.07
N VAL A 394 12.53 23.60 -7.25
CA VAL A 394 11.22 24.14 -7.61
C VAL A 394 11.06 25.61 -7.30
N GLN A 395 11.61 26.07 -6.18
CA GLN A 395 11.49 27.48 -5.80
C GLN A 395 12.51 28.34 -6.55
N PRO A 396 12.08 29.32 -7.37
CA PRO A 396 13.01 30.12 -8.19
C PRO A 396 14.07 30.89 -7.40
N THR A 397 13.78 31.20 -6.13
CA THR A 397 14.71 31.91 -5.23
C THR A 397 15.60 30.97 -4.42
N ASN A 398 15.45 29.67 -4.54
CA ASN A 398 16.27 28.70 -3.84
C ASN A 398 17.62 28.58 -4.53
N THR A 399 18.68 29.02 -3.84
CA THR A 399 20.06 28.93 -4.32
C THR A 399 20.79 27.68 -3.82
N VAL A 400 20.17 26.92 -2.91
CA VAL A 400 20.74 25.70 -2.36
C VAL A 400 20.37 24.54 -3.28
N GLN A 401 21.37 23.87 -3.82
CA GLN A 401 21.19 22.66 -4.58
C GLN A 401 21.59 21.45 -3.72
N PHE A 402 20.74 20.45 -3.70
CA PHE A 402 21.00 19.19 -3.03
C PHE A 402 21.33 18.15 -4.11
N PRO A 403 22.61 17.86 -4.37
CA PRO A 403 22.99 16.94 -5.43
C PRO A 403 22.53 15.53 -5.08
N VAL A 404 21.91 14.85 -6.04
CA VAL A 404 21.60 13.42 -5.93
C VAL A 404 22.91 12.63 -5.78
N PRO A 405 22.99 11.64 -4.88
CA PRO A 405 24.19 10.86 -4.69
C PRO A 405 24.70 10.20 -5.97
N ALA A 406 26.00 10.23 -6.18
CA ALA A 406 26.65 9.55 -7.29
C ALA A 406 26.68 8.03 -7.06
N GLN A 407 25.53 7.40 -7.08
CA GLN A 407 25.43 5.94 -7.01
C GLN A 407 24.89 5.38 -8.31
N THR A 408 25.32 4.16 -8.64
CA THR A 408 24.82 3.44 -9.79
C THR A 408 24.03 2.24 -9.33
N VAL A 409 22.75 2.17 -9.76
CA VAL A 409 21.85 1.05 -9.43
C VAL A 409 21.24 0.52 -10.73
N ARG A 410 21.60 -0.71 -11.12
CA ARG A 410 21.05 -1.41 -12.30
C ARG A 410 20.14 -2.56 -11.93
N SER A 411 20.31 -3.11 -10.73
CA SER A 411 19.52 -4.25 -10.27
C SER A 411 19.44 -4.30 -8.76
N TYR A 412 18.26 -4.66 -8.27
CA TYR A 412 18.05 -5.17 -6.92
C TYR A 412 17.88 -6.68 -6.94
N PHE A 413 18.27 -7.35 -5.86
CA PHE A 413 18.03 -8.77 -5.62
C PHE A 413 17.50 -8.95 -4.20
N LEU A 414 16.47 -9.80 -4.04
CA LEU A 414 16.03 -10.30 -2.74
C LEU A 414 16.57 -11.73 -2.60
N LEU A 415 17.31 -11.97 -1.53
CA LEU A 415 17.96 -13.26 -1.32
C LEU A 415 17.03 -14.23 -0.56
N PRO A 416 17.06 -15.54 -0.85
CA PRO A 416 16.14 -16.51 -0.26
C PRO A 416 16.71 -17.17 1.01
N ASP A 417 17.40 -16.43 1.84
CA ASP A 417 18.12 -16.97 3.01
C ASP A 417 17.42 -16.65 4.35
N ARG A 418 16.51 -15.70 4.38
CA ARG A 418 15.70 -15.35 5.56
C ARG A 418 14.42 -14.61 5.17
N GLN A 419 13.43 -14.61 6.06
CA GLN A 419 12.15 -13.89 5.89
C GLN A 419 11.55 -14.07 4.48
N LEU A 420 11.61 -15.31 4.00
CA LEU A 420 11.26 -15.64 2.62
C LEU A 420 9.78 -15.34 2.32
N ALA A 421 8.91 -15.50 3.30
CA ALA A 421 7.50 -15.19 3.17
C ALA A 421 7.29 -13.67 2.98
N ASP A 422 7.97 -12.84 3.76
CA ASP A 422 7.89 -11.38 3.62
C ASP A 422 8.58 -10.91 2.32
N ALA A 423 9.65 -11.56 1.88
CA ALA A 423 10.24 -11.29 0.56
C ALA A 423 9.24 -11.54 -0.59
N ARG A 424 8.41 -12.57 -0.48
CA ARG A 424 7.32 -12.85 -1.44
C ARG A 424 6.23 -11.79 -1.36
N GLN A 425 5.86 -11.33 -0.16
CA GLN A 425 4.92 -10.23 -0.01
C GLN A 425 5.47 -8.93 -0.60
N LEU A 426 6.78 -8.68 -0.50
CA LEU A 426 7.42 -7.55 -1.17
C LEU A 426 7.34 -7.66 -2.69
N VAL A 427 7.59 -8.85 -3.25
CA VAL A 427 7.40 -9.09 -4.69
C VAL A 427 5.96 -8.81 -5.13
N GLU A 428 4.97 -9.24 -4.36
CA GLU A 428 3.56 -8.94 -4.61
C GLU A 428 3.30 -7.42 -4.60
N ARG A 429 3.80 -6.71 -3.59
CA ARG A 429 3.67 -5.24 -3.48
C ARG A 429 4.26 -4.52 -4.70
N LEU A 430 5.44 -4.95 -5.15
CA LEU A 430 6.07 -4.41 -6.35
C LEU A 430 5.22 -4.65 -7.61
N ARG A 431 4.73 -5.88 -7.78
CA ARG A 431 3.94 -6.27 -8.97
C ARG A 431 2.58 -5.58 -9.04
N ARG A 432 1.99 -5.25 -7.88
CA ARG A 432 0.77 -4.42 -7.82
C ARG A 432 0.95 -2.99 -8.34
N MET A 433 2.20 -2.58 -8.58
CA MET A 433 2.55 -1.32 -9.24
C MET A 433 3.19 -1.55 -10.61
N ASP A 434 2.90 -2.68 -11.25
CA ASP A 434 3.37 -3.08 -12.58
C ASP A 434 4.90 -3.25 -12.70
N VAL A 435 5.59 -3.50 -11.57
CA VAL A 435 7.03 -3.80 -11.57
C VAL A 435 7.28 -5.21 -12.08
N GLU A 436 8.19 -5.34 -13.03
CA GLU A 436 8.68 -6.63 -13.52
C GLU A 436 9.68 -7.22 -12.52
N VAL A 437 9.33 -8.37 -11.96
CA VAL A 437 10.18 -9.13 -11.03
C VAL A 437 10.46 -10.51 -11.64
N TYR A 438 11.70 -10.94 -11.57
CA TYR A 438 12.15 -12.22 -12.13
C TYR A 438 12.66 -13.13 -11.02
N GLN A 439 12.51 -14.44 -11.18
CA GLN A 439 13.12 -15.43 -10.31
C GLN A 439 14.38 -16.00 -10.93
N VAL A 440 15.50 -15.95 -10.22
CA VAL A 440 16.81 -16.43 -10.65
C VAL A 440 16.79 -17.96 -10.74
N ARG A 441 17.13 -18.50 -11.92
CA ARG A 441 17.16 -19.94 -12.22
C ARG A 441 18.56 -20.54 -12.18
N LYS A 442 19.60 -19.72 -12.27
CA LYS A 442 21.01 -20.11 -12.16
C LYS A 442 21.75 -19.08 -11.32
N ALA A 443 22.53 -19.52 -10.35
CA ALA A 443 23.31 -18.62 -9.50
C ALA A 443 24.11 -17.62 -10.34
N VAL A 444 24.14 -16.36 -9.93
CA VAL A 444 24.83 -15.27 -10.61
C VAL A 444 25.85 -14.63 -9.68
N LYS A 445 27.04 -14.32 -10.19
CA LYS A 445 28.07 -13.59 -9.46
C LYS A 445 27.95 -12.10 -9.73
N LEU A 446 27.89 -11.32 -8.68
CA LEU A 446 27.96 -9.87 -8.71
C LEU A 446 29.41 -9.45 -8.44
N PRO A 447 30.09 -8.78 -9.37
CA PRO A 447 31.47 -8.35 -9.14
C PRO A 447 31.56 -7.34 -8.00
N SER A 448 30.54 -6.51 -7.83
CA SER A 448 30.36 -5.59 -6.71
C SER A 448 28.90 -5.56 -6.32
N ALA A 449 28.61 -5.50 -5.04
CA ALA A 449 27.26 -5.37 -4.50
C ALA A 449 27.25 -4.47 -3.27
N LYS A 450 26.16 -3.79 -3.06
CA LYS A 450 25.80 -3.13 -1.82
C LYS A 450 24.78 -3.99 -1.09
N LEU A 451 25.07 -4.33 0.15
CA LEU A 451 24.13 -4.96 1.05
C LEU A 451 23.45 -3.87 1.86
N PHE A 452 22.19 -4.04 2.12
CA PHE A 452 21.47 -3.11 2.98
C PHE A 452 22.15 -3.00 4.36
N GLY A 453 22.08 -1.82 4.98
CA GLY A 453 22.83 -1.50 6.17
C GLY A 453 24.20 -0.85 5.89
N GLY A 454 24.40 -0.27 4.71
CA GLY A 454 25.62 0.47 4.36
C GLY A 454 26.85 -0.41 4.10
N ARG A 455 26.68 -1.73 3.93
CA ARG A 455 27.76 -2.69 3.70
C ARG A 455 28.03 -2.90 2.21
N SER A 456 29.22 -3.41 1.88
CA SER A 456 29.62 -3.72 0.51
C SER A 456 30.25 -5.12 0.42
N ALA A 457 30.04 -5.80 -0.68
CA ALA A 457 30.64 -7.07 -0.96
C ALA A 457 31.23 -7.10 -2.39
N THR A 458 32.27 -7.88 -2.59
CA THR A 458 32.85 -8.19 -3.89
C THR A 458 32.67 -9.65 -4.20
N ASN A 459 32.43 -9.96 -5.48
CA ASN A 459 32.20 -11.34 -5.94
C ASN A 459 31.09 -12.07 -5.19
N LEU A 460 30.03 -11.34 -4.79
CA LEU A 460 28.87 -11.93 -4.12
C LEU A 460 28.15 -12.90 -5.06
N THR A 461 27.84 -14.08 -4.56
CA THR A 461 27.01 -15.04 -5.31
C THR A 461 25.56 -14.91 -4.89
N VAL A 462 24.70 -14.51 -5.83
CA VAL A 462 23.23 -14.53 -5.69
C VAL A 462 22.75 -15.95 -6.01
N PRO A 463 22.12 -16.66 -5.07
CA PRO A 463 21.73 -18.05 -5.26
C PRO A 463 20.49 -18.20 -6.16
N VAL A 464 20.26 -19.43 -6.60
CA VAL A 464 19.00 -19.84 -7.28
C VAL A 464 17.83 -19.60 -6.34
N GLY A 465 16.70 -19.12 -6.89
CA GLY A 465 15.50 -18.80 -6.12
C GLY A 465 15.41 -17.36 -5.66
N SER A 466 16.50 -16.59 -5.70
CA SER A 466 16.48 -15.13 -5.49
C SER A 466 15.53 -14.45 -6.45
N TYR A 467 14.98 -13.31 -6.02
CA TYR A 467 14.23 -12.44 -6.93
C TYR A 467 15.14 -11.35 -7.49
N TRP A 468 15.02 -11.11 -8.78
CA TRP A 468 15.75 -10.07 -9.50
C TRP A 468 14.79 -8.99 -9.99
N ILE A 469 15.09 -7.75 -9.64
CA ILE A 469 14.32 -6.56 -10.03
C ILE A 469 15.27 -5.68 -10.86
N PRO A 470 15.24 -5.77 -12.20
CA PRO A 470 16.05 -4.92 -13.06
C PRO A 470 15.53 -3.49 -13.06
N MET A 471 16.42 -2.51 -13.04
CA MET A 471 16.05 -1.09 -13.16
C MET A 471 15.70 -0.69 -14.61
N ASN A 472 16.13 -1.48 -15.61
CA ASN A 472 15.82 -1.25 -17.01
C ASN A 472 14.37 -1.67 -17.34
N GLN A 473 13.42 -0.99 -16.70
CA GLN A 473 11.98 -1.15 -16.91
C GLN A 473 11.26 0.19 -16.68
N PRO A 474 10.03 0.35 -17.16
CA PRO A 474 9.30 1.62 -17.02
C PRO A 474 9.16 2.09 -15.57
N GLN A 475 8.96 1.17 -14.63
CA GLN A 475 8.75 1.45 -13.21
C GLN A 475 10.04 1.82 -12.43
N LYS A 476 11.12 2.20 -13.10
CA LYS A 476 12.40 2.54 -12.47
C LYS A 476 12.27 3.55 -11.33
N HIS A 477 11.51 4.62 -11.52
CA HIS A 477 11.32 5.65 -10.50
C HIS A 477 10.66 5.09 -9.24
N TRP A 478 9.57 4.34 -9.41
CA TRP A 478 8.88 3.70 -8.30
C TRP A 478 9.77 2.69 -7.57
N ILE A 479 10.51 1.85 -8.32
CA ILE A 479 11.44 0.88 -7.72
C ILE A 479 12.47 1.59 -6.87
N GLN A 480 13.12 2.63 -7.39
CA GLN A 480 14.13 3.38 -6.65
C GLN A 480 13.53 4.03 -5.41
N ALA A 481 12.36 4.65 -5.54
CA ALA A 481 11.71 5.36 -4.45
C ALA A 481 11.36 4.46 -3.26
N ILE A 482 10.97 3.18 -3.48
CA ILE A 482 10.52 2.31 -2.39
C ILE A 482 11.51 1.20 -2.01
N MET A 483 12.46 0.86 -2.89
CA MET A 483 13.46 -0.16 -2.62
C MET A 483 14.78 0.44 -2.12
N GLY A 484 15.04 1.69 -2.46
CA GLY A 484 16.33 2.33 -2.18
C GLY A 484 16.65 2.37 -0.70
N GLU A 485 17.92 2.11 -0.39
CA GLU A 485 18.59 2.53 0.82
C GLU A 485 19.19 3.90 0.49
N ASP A 486 18.32 4.91 0.49
CA ASP A 486 18.72 6.22 0.03
C ASP A 486 19.07 7.13 1.22
N PRO A 487 20.37 7.38 1.47
CA PRO A 487 20.79 8.32 2.50
C PRO A 487 20.58 9.78 2.07
N TYR A 488 20.08 9.98 0.87
CA TYR A 488 19.84 11.32 0.35
C TYR A 488 18.64 11.96 1.01
N THR A 489 18.92 12.80 1.96
CA THR A 489 17.93 13.67 2.59
C THR A 489 18.21 15.10 2.11
N PRO A 490 17.49 15.58 1.07
CA PRO A 490 17.84 16.82 0.39
C PRO A 490 17.65 18.06 1.26
N PHE A 491 16.87 17.92 2.34
CA PHE A 491 16.45 19.06 3.12
C PHE A 491 16.22 18.65 4.59
N PRO A 492 16.60 19.43 5.59
CA PRO A 492 16.40 19.11 6.99
C PRO A 492 14.94 19.30 7.47
N TYR A 493 14.01 19.37 6.54
CA TYR A 493 12.57 19.45 6.80
C TYR A 493 11.88 18.13 6.46
N PHE A 494 11.25 17.55 7.45
CA PHE A 494 10.41 16.38 7.29
C PHE A 494 9.11 16.60 8.05
N TYR A 495 8.03 16.44 7.32
CA TYR A 495 6.70 16.53 7.92
C TYR A 495 6.32 15.20 8.59
N ASP A 496 6.76 14.06 8.04
CA ASP A 496 6.44 12.73 8.53
C ASP A 496 7.72 11.91 8.80
N VAL A 497 8.00 10.87 8.03
CA VAL A 497 9.16 10.00 8.20
C VAL A 497 10.19 10.22 7.08
N SER A 498 11.44 9.88 7.34
CA SER A 498 12.54 10.10 6.41
C SER A 498 13.08 8.81 5.79
N SER A 499 12.56 7.64 6.17
CA SER A 499 12.92 6.35 5.60
C SER A 499 11.68 5.46 5.46
N TRP A 500 11.57 4.80 4.31
CA TRP A 500 10.50 3.85 3.98
C TRP A 500 11.01 2.72 3.07
N SER A 501 12.32 2.46 3.10
CA SER A 501 12.93 1.35 2.35
C SER A 501 12.22 0.03 2.66
N ASN A 502 11.52 -0.52 1.68
CA ASN A 502 10.71 -1.72 1.89
C ASN A 502 11.53 -2.95 2.29
N PRO A 503 12.75 -3.18 1.77
CA PRO A 503 13.59 -4.26 2.28
C PRO A 503 13.90 -4.14 3.78
N LEU A 504 14.16 -2.93 4.28
CA LEU A 504 14.41 -2.69 5.70
C LEU A 504 13.13 -2.84 6.54
N LEU A 505 12.02 -2.24 6.10
CA LEU A 505 10.72 -2.35 6.78
C LEU A 505 10.26 -3.80 6.92
N MET A 506 10.54 -4.62 5.91
CA MET A 506 10.13 -6.03 5.89
C MET A 506 11.22 -6.98 6.44
N GLY A 507 12.40 -6.46 6.79
CA GLY A 507 13.53 -7.26 7.28
C GLY A 507 14.12 -8.21 6.24
N VAL A 508 13.82 -8.00 4.96
CA VAL A 508 14.20 -8.89 3.86
C VAL A 508 15.67 -8.69 3.52
N ASN A 509 16.41 -9.78 3.31
CA ASN A 509 17.79 -9.69 2.87
C ASN A 509 17.85 -9.27 1.40
N ALA A 510 18.27 -8.04 1.17
CA ALA A 510 18.34 -7.45 -0.15
C ALA A 510 19.75 -6.93 -0.47
N VAL A 511 20.08 -6.96 -1.75
CA VAL A 511 21.32 -6.39 -2.28
C VAL A 511 21.03 -5.64 -3.56
N TYR A 512 21.86 -4.62 -3.86
CA TYR A 512 21.79 -3.93 -5.14
C TYR A 512 23.18 -3.79 -5.79
N THR A 513 23.20 -3.63 -7.10
CA THR A 513 24.43 -3.51 -7.85
C THR A 513 24.32 -2.51 -9.00
N GLY A 514 25.42 -1.79 -9.23
CA GLY A 514 25.62 -0.98 -10.44
C GLY A 514 26.25 -1.77 -11.60
N ALA A 515 26.62 -3.02 -11.38
CA ALA A 515 27.18 -3.87 -12.45
C ALA A 515 26.10 -4.24 -13.48
N ASP A 516 26.47 -4.25 -14.76
CA ASP A 516 25.61 -4.79 -15.83
C ASP A 516 25.62 -6.32 -15.78
N VAL A 517 24.63 -6.90 -15.14
CA VAL A 517 24.47 -8.34 -15.02
C VAL A 517 23.22 -8.81 -15.76
N LYS A 518 23.28 -9.99 -16.34
CA LYS A 518 22.17 -10.63 -17.06
C LYS A 518 21.90 -12.00 -16.46
N PRO A 519 21.17 -12.07 -15.35
CA PRO A 519 20.83 -13.33 -14.71
C PRO A 519 20.04 -14.25 -15.66
N ASN A 520 20.30 -15.56 -15.56
CA ASN A 520 19.35 -16.53 -16.09
C ASN A 520 18.17 -16.55 -15.11
N ALA A 521 17.09 -15.90 -15.48
CA ALA A 521 15.93 -15.69 -14.63
C ALA A 521 14.64 -15.72 -15.47
N GLU A 522 13.54 -16.04 -14.81
CA GLU A 522 12.21 -16.15 -15.42
C GLU A 522 11.30 -15.08 -14.83
N LEU A 523 10.55 -14.40 -15.71
CA LEU A 523 9.56 -13.39 -15.29
C LEU A 523 8.47 -14.06 -14.47
N ILE A 524 8.13 -13.44 -13.35
CA ILE A 524 6.98 -13.84 -12.54
C ILE A 524 5.75 -13.18 -13.16
N ASP A 525 5.05 -13.89 -14.03
CA ASP A 525 3.92 -13.39 -14.82
C ASP A 525 2.58 -13.40 -14.07
N LYS A 526 2.45 -14.27 -13.03
CA LYS A 526 1.25 -14.39 -12.20
C LYS A 526 1.58 -14.27 -10.72
N ILE A 527 0.73 -13.57 -9.99
CA ILE A 527 0.79 -13.45 -8.53
C ILE A 527 0.86 -14.84 -7.87
N GLN A 528 0.13 -15.82 -8.39
CA GLN A 528 0.16 -17.20 -7.92
C GLN A 528 1.50 -17.92 -8.13
N ASN A 529 2.38 -17.38 -8.95
CA ASN A 529 3.69 -17.94 -9.26
C ASN A 529 4.86 -17.32 -8.46
N THR A 530 4.59 -16.41 -7.51
CA THR A 530 5.63 -15.86 -6.63
C THR A 530 6.32 -16.91 -5.75
N GLY A 531 5.98 -18.18 -6.01
CA GLY A 531 6.60 -19.31 -5.33
C GLY A 531 5.96 -19.59 -4.00
N GLY A 532 4.63 -19.44 -3.97
CA GLY A 532 3.83 -19.80 -2.80
C GLY A 532 4.35 -21.04 -2.14
N GLY A 533 4.20 -21.13 -0.82
CA GLY A 533 4.75 -22.17 0.02
C GLY A 533 4.71 -23.55 -0.64
N LYS A 534 5.84 -24.19 -0.72
CA LYS A 534 5.93 -25.53 -1.31
C LYS A 534 5.73 -26.54 -0.19
N ILE A 535 4.83 -27.49 -0.43
CA ILE A 535 4.93 -28.77 0.25
C ILE A 535 5.94 -29.58 -0.54
N LEU A 536 7.13 -29.82 0.04
CA LEU A 536 8.22 -30.49 -0.67
C LEU A 536 7.91 -31.98 -0.97
N ALA A 537 7.07 -32.62 -0.16
CA ALA A 537 6.51 -33.94 -0.39
C ALA A 537 5.30 -34.13 0.53
N ALA A 538 4.41 -35.08 0.28
CA ALA A 538 3.39 -35.46 1.25
C ALA A 538 4.01 -36.42 2.29
N PRO A 539 4.05 -36.08 3.59
CA PRO A 539 4.50 -37.00 4.62
C PRO A 539 3.43 -38.08 4.88
N PRO A 540 3.81 -39.21 5.47
CA PRO A 540 2.84 -40.16 5.97
C PRO A 540 1.89 -39.48 6.98
N LEU A 541 0.65 -39.94 7.10
CA LEU A 541 -0.37 -39.43 8.03
C LEU A 541 0.09 -39.26 9.50
N LYS A 542 1.12 -39.96 9.91
CA LYS A 542 1.74 -39.88 11.25
C LYS A 542 2.91 -38.91 11.34
N GLY A 543 3.27 -38.25 10.27
CA GLY A 543 4.36 -37.29 10.23
C GLY A 543 3.94 -35.89 10.64
N SER A 544 4.83 -34.93 10.40
CA SER A 544 4.64 -33.52 10.66
C SER A 544 5.09 -32.67 9.48
N TYR A 545 4.68 -31.40 9.49
CA TYR A 545 5.30 -30.34 8.73
C TYR A 545 6.00 -29.38 9.68
N THR A 546 7.13 -28.83 9.27
CA THR A 546 7.75 -27.68 9.93
C THR A 546 7.84 -26.50 8.97
N TYR A 547 7.93 -25.30 9.54
CA TYR A 547 8.18 -24.06 8.81
C TYR A 547 8.91 -23.05 9.69
N GLU A 548 9.65 -22.14 9.03
CA GLU A 548 10.33 -21.05 9.73
C GLU A 548 9.31 -20.02 10.22
N LEU A 549 9.37 -19.65 11.49
CA LEU A 549 8.66 -18.50 12.05
C LEU A 549 9.65 -17.33 12.12
N ASP A 550 10.02 -16.83 10.96
CA ASP A 550 11.02 -15.78 10.77
C ASP A 550 10.44 -14.46 10.20
N SER A 551 9.13 -14.40 9.99
CA SER A 551 8.47 -13.32 9.26
C SER A 551 7.07 -13.03 9.79
N ALA A 552 6.55 -11.82 9.51
CA ALA A 552 5.18 -11.44 9.85
C ALA A 552 4.14 -12.31 9.12
N ALA A 553 4.42 -12.70 7.89
CA ALA A 553 3.54 -13.59 7.13
C ALA A 553 3.51 -15.02 7.70
N ALA A 554 4.64 -15.52 8.20
CA ALA A 554 4.70 -16.81 8.90
C ALA A 554 3.97 -16.74 10.26
N ALA A 555 4.04 -15.60 10.95
CA ALA A 555 3.25 -15.33 12.16
C ALA A 555 1.74 -15.37 11.87
N GLU A 556 1.28 -14.72 10.79
CA GLU A 556 -0.10 -14.75 10.35
C GLU A 556 -0.59 -16.18 10.10
N PHE A 557 0.23 -17.01 9.46
CA PHE A 557 -0.06 -18.43 9.27
C PHE A 557 -0.14 -19.18 10.59
N THR A 558 0.78 -18.93 11.54
CA THR A 558 0.81 -19.55 12.86
C THR A 558 -0.47 -19.24 13.64
N PHE A 559 -0.89 -17.97 13.69
CA PHE A 559 -2.13 -17.59 14.38
C PHE A 559 -3.38 -18.13 13.67
N THR A 560 -3.36 -18.26 12.35
CA THR A 560 -4.42 -18.94 11.60
C THR A 560 -4.56 -20.41 12.02
N LEU A 561 -3.44 -21.13 12.14
CA LEU A 561 -3.43 -22.52 12.61
C LEU A 561 -3.95 -22.63 14.04
N LEU A 562 -3.45 -21.78 14.95
CA LEU A 562 -3.88 -21.74 16.35
C LEU A 562 -5.38 -21.40 16.47
N GLY A 563 -5.86 -20.46 15.65
CA GLY A 563 -7.28 -20.09 15.60
C GLY A 563 -8.19 -21.22 15.14
N ARG A 564 -7.67 -22.17 14.37
CA ARG A 564 -8.36 -23.41 13.97
C ARG A 564 -8.15 -24.59 14.93
N GLY A 565 -7.52 -24.36 16.08
CA GLY A 565 -7.27 -25.38 17.11
C GLY A 565 -6.19 -26.40 16.73
N VAL A 566 -5.29 -26.06 15.78
CA VAL A 566 -4.17 -26.94 15.46
C VAL A 566 -3.14 -26.90 16.60
N ASN A 567 -2.75 -28.08 17.09
CA ASN A 567 -1.70 -28.18 18.09
C ASN A 567 -0.34 -27.93 17.44
N LEU A 568 0.34 -26.89 17.88
CA LEU A 568 1.64 -26.49 17.36
C LEU A 568 2.71 -26.66 18.44
N VAL A 569 3.92 -26.95 18.01
CA VAL A 569 5.12 -26.93 18.84
C VAL A 569 6.13 -25.98 18.23
N ARG A 570 6.93 -25.32 19.05
CA ARG A 570 8.04 -24.49 18.61
C ARG A 570 9.36 -25.04 19.11
N ASP A 571 10.29 -25.22 18.22
CA ASP A 571 11.69 -25.45 18.57
C ASP A 571 12.30 -24.12 19.04
N LEU A 572 12.87 -24.10 20.22
CA LEU A 572 13.46 -22.89 20.80
C LEU A 572 14.96 -22.75 20.44
N ASP A 573 15.56 -23.74 19.80
CA ASP A 573 16.95 -23.69 19.35
C ASP A 573 17.04 -23.05 17.96
N ASP A 574 16.11 -23.38 17.03
CA ASP A 574 16.14 -22.86 15.65
C ASP A 574 14.91 -22.02 15.28
N GLY A 575 13.89 -21.95 16.11
CA GLY A 575 12.69 -21.13 15.91
C GLY A 575 11.62 -21.75 15.02
N GLN A 576 11.82 -22.96 14.49
CA GLN A 576 10.84 -23.60 13.63
C GLN A 576 9.56 -23.96 14.39
N VAL A 577 8.45 -23.88 13.66
CA VAL A 577 7.14 -24.32 14.15
C VAL A 577 6.77 -25.63 13.49
N GLY A 578 6.39 -26.61 14.31
CA GLY A 578 5.93 -27.92 13.88
C GLY A 578 4.43 -28.10 14.03
N MET A 579 3.79 -28.69 13.01
CA MET A 579 2.37 -29.04 12.99
C MET A 579 2.15 -30.50 12.59
N PRO A 580 1.12 -31.19 13.13
CA PRO A 580 0.78 -32.55 12.68
C PRO A 580 0.42 -32.56 11.18
N ALA A 581 0.91 -33.57 10.44
CA ALA A 581 0.65 -33.68 9.00
C ALA A 581 -0.86 -33.77 8.68
N GLY A 582 -1.63 -34.43 9.53
CA GLY A 582 -3.08 -34.55 9.36
C GLY A 582 -3.88 -33.28 9.57
N ALA A 583 -3.26 -32.21 10.10
CA ALA A 583 -3.91 -30.92 10.29
C ALA A 583 -3.90 -30.06 9.04
N LEU A 584 -3.10 -30.39 8.01
CA LEU A 584 -3.01 -29.60 6.79
C LEU A 584 -4.22 -29.85 5.87
N THR A 585 -5.21 -29.00 5.95
CA THR A 585 -6.36 -28.99 5.03
C THR A 585 -6.01 -28.31 3.69
N PRO A 586 -6.79 -28.50 2.62
CA PRO A 586 -6.62 -27.78 1.36
C PRO A 586 -6.63 -26.24 1.53
N GLU A 587 -7.50 -25.72 2.42
CA GLU A 587 -7.54 -24.27 2.69
C GLU A 587 -6.29 -23.78 3.41
N LEU A 588 -5.80 -24.53 4.42
CA LEU A 588 -4.56 -24.18 5.11
C LEU A 588 -3.36 -24.23 4.17
N ASN A 589 -3.35 -25.19 3.25
CA ASN A 589 -2.35 -25.24 2.18
C ASN A 589 -2.44 -24.01 1.26
N THR A 590 -3.66 -23.60 0.90
CA THR A 590 -3.89 -22.39 0.10
C THR A 590 -3.43 -21.15 0.87
N THR A 591 -3.74 -21.05 2.16
CA THR A 591 -3.28 -19.97 3.03
C THR A 591 -1.75 -19.93 3.13
N ALA A 592 -1.08 -21.05 3.36
CA ALA A 592 0.39 -21.13 3.38
C ALA A 592 0.98 -20.63 2.06
N LYS A 593 0.38 -21.04 0.92
CA LYS A 593 0.82 -20.59 -0.40
C LYS A 593 0.62 -19.08 -0.59
N LYS A 594 -0.54 -18.55 -0.21
CA LYS A 594 -0.84 -17.12 -0.31
C LYS A 594 0.13 -16.29 0.53
N LEU A 595 0.41 -16.73 1.74
CA LEU A 595 1.35 -16.06 2.65
C LEU A 595 2.83 -16.31 2.31
N GLY A 596 3.12 -17.23 1.39
CA GLY A 596 4.48 -17.54 0.99
C GLY A 596 5.22 -18.48 1.95
N VAL A 597 4.53 -19.09 2.92
CA VAL A 597 5.12 -20.00 3.91
C VAL A 597 5.47 -21.35 3.27
N THR A 598 6.69 -21.83 3.45
CA THR A 598 7.16 -23.12 2.94
C THR A 598 7.01 -24.19 4.02
N LEU A 599 6.31 -25.27 3.70
CA LEU A 599 6.11 -26.41 4.61
C LEU A 599 7.08 -27.53 4.25
N THR A 600 7.93 -27.91 5.20
CA THR A 600 8.88 -29.03 5.06
C THR A 600 8.33 -30.25 5.76
N PRO A 601 8.16 -31.40 5.06
CA PRO A 601 7.58 -32.62 5.63
C PRO A 601 8.60 -33.45 6.36
N TYR A 602 8.16 -34.05 7.47
CA TYR A 602 8.90 -35.05 8.24
C TYR A 602 8.08 -36.32 8.47
N THR A 603 8.73 -37.45 8.55
CA THR A 603 8.08 -38.75 8.79
C THR A 603 7.73 -38.99 10.26
N THR A 604 8.27 -38.17 11.16
CA THR A 604 8.04 -38.25 12.62
C THR A 604 7.19 -37.07 13.09
N ALA A 605 6.64 -37.14 14.26
CA ALA A 605 6.00 -35.99 14.90
C ALA A 605 7.03 -34.90 15.17
N ALA A 606 6.62 -33.63 15.05
CA ALA A 606 7.44 -32.51 15.44
C ALA A 606 7.69 -32.49 16.96
N VAL A 607 8.91 -32.15 17.33
CA VAL A 607 9.33 -32.00 18.74
C VAL A 607 9.55 -30.53 19.02
N GLY A 608 9.23 -30.08 20.18
CA GLY A 608 9.40 -28.69 20.61
C GLY A 608 8.48 -28.32 21.78
N THR A 609 8.53 -27.07 22.19
CA THR A 609 7.69 -26.53 23.25
C THR A 609 6.29 -26.22 22.67
N PRO A 610 5.20 -26.73 23.28
CA PRO A 610 3.85 -26.38 22.85
C PRO A 610 3.61 -24.87 22.89
N ILE A 611 3.02 -24.34 21.83
CA ILE A 611 2.57 -22.95 21.75
C ILE A 611 1.05 -22.89 21.71
N SER A 612 0.49 -21.86 22.34
CA SER A 612 -0.95 -21.69 22.46
C SER A 612 -1.39 -20.37 21.89
N ARG A 613 -2.65 -20.31 21.43
CA ARG A 613 -3.26 -19.05 21.01
C ARG A 613 -3.32 -18.07 22.19
N PRO A 614 -2.74 -16.88 22.10
CA PRO A 614 -2.80 -15.90 23.17
C PRO A 614 -4.22 -15.34 23.31
N ASP A 615 -4.63 -15.02 24.53
CA ASP A 615 -5.81 -14.26 24.87
C ASP A 615 -5.37 -12.86 25.27
N VAL A 616 -5.60 -11.87 24.40
CA VAL A 616 -4.97 -10.56 24.48
C VAL A 616 -5.89 -9.53 25.11
N GLY A 617 -5.49 -8.95 26.24
CA GLY A 617 -6.04 -7.71 26.75
C GLY A 617 -5.38 -6.53 26.04
N LEU A 618 -6.17 -5.68 25.40
CA LEU A 618 -5.71 -4.44 24.80
C LEU A 618 -6.04 -3.27 25.74
N PHE A 619 -4.98 -2.66 26.29
CA PHE A 619 -5.15 -1.59 27.27
C PHE A 619 -5.71 -0.32 26.62
N GLN A 620 -6.77 0.24 27.22
CA GLN A 620 -7.43 1.47 26.79
C GLN A 620 -7.71 2.41 27.98
N GLY A 621 -6.68 2.63 28.81
CA GLY A 621 -6.78 3.54 29.95
C GLY A 621 -6.60 5.00 29.58
N THR A 622 -6.48 5.84 30.62
CA THR A 622 -6.30 7.28 30.45
C THR A 622 -5.13 7.61 29.54
N GLY A 623 -5.35 8.52 28.59
CA GLY A 623 -4.32 9.01 27.66
C GLY A 623 -3.99 8.07 26.51
N ILE A 624 -4.68 6.93 26.39
CA ILE A 624 -4.58 6.04 25.21
C ILE A 624 -5.66 6.43 24.21
N SER A 625 -5.26 6.79 22.99
CA SER A 625 -6.20 7.00 21.88
C SER A 625 -6.66 5.66 21.34
N THR A 626 -7.96 5.39 21.39
CA THR A 626 -8.56 4.20 20.81
C THR A 626 -8.87 4.34 19.31
N THR A 627 -8.72 5.54 18.76
CA THR A 627 -9.06 5.89 17.37
C THR A 627 -7.84 6.22 16.51
N SER A 628 -6.62 6.06 17.02
CA SER A 628 -5.39 6.34 16.29
C SER A 628 -4.16 5.68 16.94
N GLY A 629 -3.05 5.66 16.22
CA GLY A 629 -1.75 5.19 16.70
C GLY A 629 -1.72 3.71 17.04
N SER A 630 -0.83 3.31 17.92
CA SER A 630 -0.52 1.91 18.21
C SER A 630 -1.70 1.08 18.73
N HIS A 631 -2.72 1.71 19.34
CA HIS A 631 -3.95 1.00 19.70
C HIS A 631 -4.74 0.56 18.44
N GLY A 632 -4.92 1.46 17.47
CA GLY A 632 -5.59 1.15 16.21
C GLY A 632 -4.81 0.14 15.38
N GLU A 633 -3.49 0.30 15.34
CA GLU A 633 -2.57 -0.63 14.68
C GLU A 633 -2.64 -2.04 15.30
N ALA A 634 -2.74 -2.13 16.63
CA ALA A 634 -2.94 -3.41 17.33
C ALA A 634 -4.29 -4.05 16.95
N ARG A 635 -5.37 -3.28 16.90
CA ARG A 635 -6.69 -3.78 16.44
C ARG A 635 -6.59 -4.36 15.02
N TYR A 636 -5.86 -3.69 14.14
CA TYR A 636 -5.71 -4.15 12.76
C TYR A 636 -4.77 -5.38 12.68
N VAL A 637 -3.57 -5.30 13.23
CA VAL A 637 -2.56 -6.38 13.11
C VAL A 637 -3.00 -7.62 13.87
N LEU A 638 -3.27 -7.49 15.18
CA LEU A 638 -3.59 -8.63 16.02
C LEU A 638 -5.02 -9.11 15.77
N GLY A 639 -5.98 -8.19 15.69
CA GLY A 639 -7.39 -8.53 15.52
C GLY A 639 -7.72 -8.93 14.08
N LYS A 640 -7.57 -8.02 13.11
CA LYS A 640 -8.00 -8.25 11.73
C LYS A 640 -7.06 -9.19 10.97
N ARG A 641 -5.75 -8.94 11.03
CA ARG A 641 -4.78 -9.69 10.22
C ARG A 641 -4.47 -11.07 10.82
N TRP A 642 -4.24 -11.14 12.14
CA TRP A 642 -3.88 -12.38 12.82
C TRP A 642 -5.08 -13.11 13.44
N GLY A 643 -6.27 -12.52 13.43
CA GLY A 643 -7.50 -13.15 13.92
C GLY A 643 -7.53 -13.40 15.42
N LEU A 644 -6.80 -12.62 16.21
CA LEU A 644 -6.80 -12.72 17.68
C LEU A 644 -7.99 -11.95 18.28
N ASP A 645 -8.58 -12.53 19.33
CA ASP A 645 -9.58 -11.81 20.11
C ASP A 645 -8.90 -10.79 21.01
N LEU A 646 -9.37 -9.53 20.95
CA LEU A 646 -8.83 -8.44 21.74
C LEU A 646 -9.88 -7.99 22.76
N THR A 647 -9.58 -8.21 24.04
CA THR A 647 -10.45 -7.74 25.14
C THR A 647 -9.99 -6.36 25.58
N PRO A 648 -10.88 -5.34 25.57
CA PRO A 648 -10.57 -4.04 26.17
C PRO A 648 -10.27 -4.19 27.67
N VAL A 649 -9.13 -3.62 28.12
CA VAL A 649 -8.74 -3.57 29.52
C VAL A 649 -8.50 -2.13 29.94
N THR A 650 -9.23 -1.66 30.94
CA THR A 650 -9.12 -0.31 31.47
C THR A 650 -8.22 -0.24 32.71
N THR A 651 -7.85 0.97 33.12
CA THR A 651 -7.14 1.20 34.39
C THR A 651 -7.94 0.68 35.59
N ALA A 652 -9.27 0.84 35.57
CA ALA A 652 -10.16 0.33 36.61
C ALA A 652 -10.12 -1.21 36.68
N ASP A 653 -10.10 -1.89 35.53
CA ASP A 653 -10.00 -3.36 35.49
C ASP A 653 -8.74 -3.89 36.17
N ILE A 654 -7.61 -3.19 36.03
CA ILE A 654 -6.36 -3.55 36.70
C ILE A 654 -6.43 -3.23 38.18
N ASN A 655 -6.96 -2.05 38.57
CA ASN A 655 -7.09 -1.64 39.96
C ASN A 655 -7.99 -2.61 40.75
N ASP A 656 -9.10 -3.01 40.16
CA ASP A 656 -10.15 -3.85 40.80
C ASP A 656 -9.96 -5.35 40.54
N ASN A 657 -8.90 -5.73 39.77
CA ASN A 657 -8.56 -7.11 39.44
C ASN A 657 -9.74 -7.86 38.77
N THR A 658 -10.43 -7.23 37.84
CA THR A 658 -11.63 -7.78 37.20
C THR A 658 -11.32 -8.94 36.25
N PRO A 659 -12.31 -9.79 35.87
CA PRO A 659 -12.14 -10.85 34.89
C PRO A 659 -11.72 -10.35 33.48
N ALA A 660 -12.04 -9.10 33.11
CA ALA A 660 -11.59 -8.50 31.86
C ALA A 660 -10.06 -8.45 31.80
N PHE A 661 -9.40 -8.17 32.93
CA PHE A 661 -7.95 -8.19 33.05
C PHE A 661 -7.42 -9.61 33.38
N THR A 662 -7.92 -10.24 34.45
CA THR A 662 -7.32 -11.49 34.98
C THR A 662 -7.52 -12.70 34.09
N GLY A 663 -8.53 -12.68 33.23
CA GLY A 663 -8.81 -13.76 32.28
C GLY A 663 -7.91 -13.75 31.05
N ARG A 664 -6.95 -12.82 30.92
CA ARG A 664 -6.05 -12.70 29.76
C ARG A 664 -4.77 -13.47 29.98
N THR A 665 -4.10 -13.84 28.88
CA THR A 665 -2.75 -14.40 28.94
C THR A 665 -1.68 -13.35 28.63
N VAL A 666 -2.05 -12.31 27.90
CA VAL A 666 -1.20 -11.21 27.48
C VAL A 666 -1.91 -9.87 27.74
N LEU A 667 -1.21 -8.88 28.27
CA LEU A 667 -1.65 -7.48 28.30
C LEU A 667 -0.76 -6.64 27.38
N LEU A 668 -1.33 -6.12 26.28
CA LEU A 668 -0.65 -5.17 25.40
C LEU A 668 -1.02 -3.74 25.80
N VAL A 669 0.00 -2.95 26.12
CA VAL A 669 -0.13 -1.53 26.49
C VAL A 669 0.41 -0.67 25.33
N PRO A 670 -0.48 -0.02 24.55
CA PRO A 670 -0.11 0.87 23.46
C PRO A 670 0.61 2.13 23.98
N ASP A 671 1.22 2.88 23.07
CA ASP A 671 1.72 4.22 23.37
C ASP A 671 0.59 5.23 23.56
N GLY A 672 0.89 6.29 24.31
CA GLY A 672 -0.07 7.35 24.60
C GLY A 672 0.58 8.51 25.37
N SER A 673 -0.17 9.15 26.25
CA SER A 673 0.30 10.32 27.01
C SER A 673 0.28 10.17 28.52
N ASN A 674 -0.49 9.24 29.07
CA ASN A 674 -0.65 9.07 30.52
C ASN A 674 -1.26 7.70 30.87
N ALA A 675 -0.67 6.60 30.36
CA ALA A 675 -1.16 5.24 30.64
C ALA A 675 -1.14 4.87 32.13
N THR A 676 -0.24 5.46 32.90
CA THR A 676 -0.17 5.28 34.37
C THR A 676 -1.20 6.10 35.13
N GLY A 677 -1.90 7.02 34.47
CA GLY A 677 -2.90 7.89 35.11
C GLY A 677 -4.04 7.09 35.72
N GLY A 678 -4.23 7.24 37.02
CA GLY A 678 -5.24 6.50 37.79
C GLY A 678 -4.85 5.08 38.20
N LEU A 679 -3.68 4.57 37.85
CA LEU A 679 -3.20 3.28 38.32
C LEU A 679 -2.75 3.37 39.80
N THR A 680 -3.55 2.80 40.70
CA THR A 680 -3.30 2.83 42.14
C THR A 680 -2.14 1.91 42.54
N ALA A 681 -1.64 2.06 43.77
CA ALA A 681 -0.65 1.13 44.32
C ALA A 681 -1.17 -0.32 44.35
N THR A 682 -2.48 -0.51 44.58
CA THR A 682 -3.13 -1.82 44.49
C THR A 682 -3.11 -2.33 43.04
N GLY A 683 -3.44 -1.50 42.05
CA GLY A 683 -3.38 -1.85 40.64
C GLY A 683 -1.96 -2.22 40.19
N GLN A 684 -0.95 -1.49 40.64
CA GLN A 684 0.47 -1.85 40.38
C GLN A 684 0.83 -3.21 40.97
N ALA A 685 0.37 -3.51 42.17
CA ALA A 685 0.58 -4.82 42.80
C ALA A 685 -0.20 -5.93 42.07
N ASN A 686 -1.45 -5.70 41.66
CA ASN A 686 -2.26 -6.61 40.87
C ASN A 686 -1.57 -6.96 39.55
N LEU A 687 -1.10 -5.94 38.82
CA LEU A 687 -0.38 -6.13 37.56
C LEU A 687 0.88 -6.99 37.76
N ARG A 688 1.72 -6.66 38.76
CA ARG A 688 2.92 -7.42 39.05
C ARG A 688 2.61 -8.88 39.43
N ASN A 689 1.62 -9.09 40.29
CA ASN A 689 1.23 -10.42 40.74
C ASN A 689 0.65 -11.25 39.59
N TRP A 690 -0.12 -10.64 38.71
CA TRP A 690 -0.68 -11.32 37.53
C TRP A 690 0.44 -11.76 36.58
N ILE A 691 1.43 -10.87 36.27
CA ILE A 691 2.60 -11.26 35.48
C ILE A 691 3.37 -12.42 36.18
N ALA A 692 3.60 -12.31 37.50
CA ALA A 692 4.36 -13.32 38.24
C ALA A 692 3.71 -14.72 38.20
N GLN A 693 2.41 -14.82 37.91
CA GLN A 693 1.69 -16.07 37.73
C GLN A 693 1.89 -16.73 36.35
N GLY A 694 2.65 -16.14 35.47
CA GLY A 694 2.98 -16.73 34.17
C GLY A 694 2.38 -16.00 32.96
N HIS A 695 1.90 -14.77 33.15
CA HIS A 695 1.34 -13.94 32.07
C HIS A 695 2.38 -13.02 31.43
N THR A 696 2.06 -12.47 30.28
CA THR A 696 2.96 -11.61 29.52
C THR A 696 2.45 -10.16 29.47
N TYR A 697 3.33 -9.22 29.74
CA TYR A 697 3.14 -7.80 29.52
C TYR A 697 3.89 -7.37 28.27
N LEU A 698 3.21 -6.73 27.30
CA LEU A 698 3.82 -6.09 26.14
C LEU A 698 3.65 -4.58 26.25
N GLY A 699 4.73 -3.86 26.45
CA GLY A 699 4.73 -2.40 26.56
C GLY A 699 5.35 -1.73 25.34
N LEU A 700 4.62 -0.79 24.73
CA LEU A 700 5.09 -0.04 23.56
C LEU A 700 5.51 1.38 23.95
N ARG A 701 6.69 1.78 23.50
CA ARG A 701 7.27 3.12 23.64
C ARG A 701 7.26 3.66 25.07
N ASN A 702 6.99 4.97 25.21
CA ASN A 702 7.05 5.67 26.49
C ASN A 702 6.08 5.10 27.53
N GLU A 703 4.80 5.01 27.18
CA GLU A 703 3.75 4.72 28.17
C GLU A 703 3.77 3.26 28.59
N GLY A 704 4.05 2.35 27.66
CA GLY A 704 4.25 0.94 27.97
C GLY A 704 5.41 0.73 28.94
N THR A 705 6.53 1.41 28.72
CA THR A 705 7.70 1.37 29.63
C THR A 705 7.40 2.01 30.99
N ARG A 706 6.71 3.15 31.03
CA ARG A 706 6.37 3.85 32.28
C ARG A 706 5.43 3.03 33.16
N MET A 707 4.43 2.39 32.56
CA MET A 707 3.51 1.51 33.30
C MET A 707 4.25 0.28 33.88
N ALA A 708 5.13 -0.35 33.10
CA ALA A 708 5.96 -1.46 33.56
C ALA A 708 6.84 -1.04 34.75
N ARG A 709 7.46 0.12 34.68
CA ARG A 709 8.27 0.67 35.77
C ARG A 709 7.43 0.96 37.00
N ALA A 710 6.27 1.59 36.88
CA ALA A 710 5.39 1.87 37.99
C ALA A 710 4.96 0.59 38.71
N ALA A 711 4.75 -0.49 37.99
CA ALA A 711 4.43 -1.81 38.54
C ALA A 711 5.67 -2.59 39.01
N GLY A 712 6.90 -2.08 38.82
CA GLY A 712 8.13 -2.76 39.19
C GLY A 712 8.46 -4.00 38.37
N LEU A 713 8.10 -3.98 37.09
CA LEU A 713 8.32 -5.09 36.14
C LEU A 713 9.65 -4.98 35.39
N THR A 714 10.37 -3.88 35.50
CA THR A 714 11.60 -3.65 34.76
C THR A 714 12.61 -2.83 35.54
N SER A 715 13.88 -3.10 35.32
CA SER A 715 15.01 -2.27 35.79
C SER A 715 15.39 -1.18 34.76
N THR A 716 14.89 -1.28 33.55
CA THR A 716 15.13 -0.31 32.47
C THR A 716 14.57 1.07 32.82
N THR A 717 15.33 2.11 32.48
CA THR A 717 14.92 3.50 32.65
C THR A 717 15.00 4.29 31.34
N GLU A 718 14.25 5.38 31.27
CA GLU A 718 14.33 6.29 30.15
C GLU A 718 15.51 7.27 30.37
N LYS A 719 16.42 7.35 29.40
CA LYS A 719 17.55 8.28 29.36
C LYS A 719 17.09 9.60 28.72
N PRO A 720 17.45 10.75 29.31
CA PRO A 720 17.11 12.04 28.69
C PRO A 720 17.72 12.18 27.29
N LYS A 721 16.94 12.69 26.35
CA LYS A 721 17.41 13.02 25.01
C LYS A 721 18.32 14.26 25.06
N PRO A 722 19.46 14.29 24.36
CA PRO A 722 20.26 15.48 24.22
C PRO A 722 19.47 16.62 23.56
N THR A 723 19.89 17.88 23.81
CA THR A 723 19.32 19.04 23.14
C THR A 723 19.54 18.93 21.63
N GLY A 724 18.49 19.03 20.83
CA GLY A 724 18.54 18.90 19.37
C GLY A 724 18.58 17.45 18.86
N TYR A 725 18.43 16.45 19.74
CA TYR A 725 18.27 15.07 19.30
C TYR A 725 17.04 14.93 18.40
N THR A 726 17.25 14.33 17.24
CA THR A 726 16.19 14.11 16.24
C THR A 726 16.46 12.79 15.52
N VAL A 727 15.46 11.92 15.47
CA VAL A 727 15.41 10.71 14.64
C VAL A 727 14.03 10.67 14.00
N ILE A 728 13.93 11.02 12.74
CA ILE A 728 12.63 11.19 12.07
C ILE A 728 12.34 9.97 11.20
N GLY A 729 11.68 8.94 11.77
CA GLY A 729 11.27 7.75 11.05
C GLY A 729 12.44 7.17 10.24
N SER A 730 13.47 6.72 10.95
CA SER A 730 14.73 6.22 10.36
C SER A 730 14.95 4.76 10.74
N HIS A 731 15.54 3.98 9.84
CA HIS A 731 16.02 2.63 10.17
C HIS A 731 17.39 2.71 10.80
N LEU A 732 17.55 2.06 11.94
CA LEU A 732 18.78 2.04 12.71
C LEU A 732 19.26 0.59 12.87
N ARG A 733 20.59 0.40 12.80
CA ARG A 733 21.19 -0.91 13.01
C ARG A 733 21.13 -1.30 14.49
N VAL A 734 20.83 -2.57 14.74
CA VAL A 734 20.79 -3.16 16.09
C VAL A 734 21.46 -4.54 16.10
N ASP A 735 22.06 -4.88 17.23
CA ASP A 735 22.50 -6.23 17.54
C ASP A 735 21.34 -7.00 18.17
N VAL A 736 21.14 -8.24 17.79
CA VAL A 736 20.04 -9.11 18.22
C VAL A 736 20.57 -10.21 19.13
N ASP A 737 19.95 -10.37 20.30
CA ASP A 737 20.10 -11.55 21.13
C ASP A 737 19.22 -12.68 20.57
N ALA A 738 19.76 -13.45 19.64
CA ALA A 738 19.04 -14.55 18.97
C ALA A 738 18.72 -15.73 19.91
N ASP A 739 19.39 -15.84 21.07
CA ASP A 739 19.07 -16.83 22.11
C ASP A 739 17.84 -16.42 22.93
N SER A 740 17.34 -15.20 22.76
CA SER A 740 16.07 -14.79 23.35
C SER A 740 14.92 -15.30 22.51
N PRO A 741 13.89 -15.96 23.12
CA PRO A 741 12.70 -16.33 22.36
C PRO A 741 12.01 -15.16 21.64
N VAL A 742 12.21 -13.92 22.09
CA VAL A 742 11.70 -12.72 21.41
C VAL A 742 12.55 -12.37 20.18
N GLY A 743 13.86 -12.62 20.22
CA GLY A 743 14.80 -12.41 19.12
C GLY A 743 14.90 -13.59 18.13
N LEU A 744 14.29 -14.72 18.46
CA LEU A 744 14.42 -15.99 17.73
C LEU A 744 13.95 -15.87 16.28
N GLY A 745 14.71 -16.43 15.35
CA GLY A 745 14.46 -16.31 13.89
C GLY A 745 15.00 -15.02 13.27
N ARG A 746 15.65 -14.15 14.06
CA ARG A 746 16.28 -12.92 13.57
C ARG A 746 17.80 -13.13 13.35
N PRO A 747 18.41 -12.42 12.40
CA PRO A 747 19.87 -12.44 12.26
C PRO A 747 20.53 -11.71 13.46
N ALA A 748 21.79 -12.02 13.74
CA ALA A 748 22.53 -11.40 14.84
C ALA A 748 22.71 -9.88 14.70
N GLU A 749 22.63 -9.36 13.49
CA GLU A 749 22.59 -7.92 13.17
C GLU A 749 21.37 -7.65 12.31
N ASP A 750 20.56 -6.68 12.71
CA ASP A 750 19.31 -6.36 12.05
C ASP A 750 19.01 -4.85 12.13
N PHE A 751 17.80 -4.46 11.76
CA PHE A 751 17.37 -3.06 11.75
C PHE A 751 16.06 -2.90 12.50
N GLU A 752 15.91 -1.75 13.17
CA GLU A 752 14.67 -1.31 13.75
C GLU A 752 14.27 0.07 13.19
N PHE A 753 12.99 0.41 13.29
CA PHE A 753 12.45 1.66 12.80
C PHE A 753 12.15 2.61 13.96
N ASN A 754 12.93 3.68 14.07
CA ASN A 754 12.85 4.66 15.16
C ASN A 754 12.21 5.97 14.68
N ASN A 755 11.25 6.47 15.43
CA ASN A 755 10.60 7.75 15.15
C ASN A 755 10.55 8.64 16.40
N ASN A 756 11.69 9.22 16.76
CA ASN A 756 11.88 9.98 17.98
C ASN A 756 11.46 9.19 19.24
N ASP A 757 11.74 7.93 19.25
CA ASP A 757 11.39 7.02 20.32
C ASP A 757 12.19 7.27 21.61
N PRO A 758 11.76 6.77 22.78
CA PRO A 758 12.52 6.91 24.03
C PRO A 758 13.86 6.20 23.96
N ILE A 759 14.85 6.74 24.62
CA ILE A 759 16.16 6.13 24.78
C ILE A 759 16.13 5.30 26.06
N LEU A 760 16.17 3.98 25.98
CA LEU A 760 16.09 3.09 27.12
C LEU A 760 17.47 2.58 27.54
N THR A 761 17.74 2.63 28.85
CA THR A 761 18.96 2.01 29.40
C THR A 761 18.87 0.48 29.35
N PRO A 762 20.00 -0.24 29.20
CA PRO A 762 19.99 -1.69 29.30
C PRO A 762 19.42 -2.18 30.62
N SER A 763 18.66 -3.27 30.57
CA SER A 763 18.20 -3.98 31.77
C SER A 763 19.36 -4.64 32.49
N SER A 764 19.34 -4.57 33.83
CA SER A 764 20.24 -5.30 34.71
C SER A 764 19.66 -6.62 35.22
N THR A 765 18.36 -6.88 35.01
CA THR A 765 17.61 -8.03 35.52
C THR A 765 17.07 -8.93 34.40
N GLY A 766 16.93 -8.43 33.22
CA GLY A 766 16.40 -9.13 32.06
C GLY A 766 17.40 -9.24 30.91
N ARG A 767 16.89 -9.72 29.74
CA ARG A 767 17.65 -9.81 28.49
C ARG A 767 17.48 -8.53 27.67
N ASN A 768 18.58 -8.07 27.10
CA ASN A 768 18.60 -6.93 26.21
C ASN A 768 18.50 -7.46 24.75
N VAL A 769 17.28 -7.63 24.25
CA VAL A 769 17.00 -8.38 23.03
C VAL A 769 17.48 -7.67 21.79
N LEU A 770 17.18 -6.37 21.65
CA LEU A 770 17.76 -5.52 20.61
C LEU A 770 18.59 -4.43 21.26
N ARG A 771 19.85 -4.31 20.84
CA ARG A 771 20.79 -3.30 21.36
C ARG A 771 21.34 -2.46 20.23
N TYR A 772 21.46 -1.17 20.48
CA TYR A 772 22.23 -0.31 19.59
C TYR A 772 23.73 -0.55 19.80
N PRO A 773 24.50 -0.76 18.72
CA PRO A 773 25.93 -1.08 18.82
C PRO A 773 26.73 -0.02 19.54
N SER A 774 27.79 -0.45 20.27
CA SER A 774 28.73 0.44 20.96
C SER A 774 29.83 1.04 20.08
N GLY A 775 29.94 0.55 18.83
CA GLY A 775 31.02 0.90 17.92
C GLY A 775 31.03 2.36 17.45
N ASP A 776 32.11 2.76 16.80
CA ASP A 776 32.27 4.14 16.26
C ASP A 776 31.31 4.47 15.12
N THR A 777 30.77 3.46 14.45
CA THR A 777 29.84 3.61 13.32
C THR A 777 28.40 3.46 13.77
N PHE A 778 27.75 4.58 14.03
CA PHE A 778 26.28 4.64 14.04
C PHE A 778 25.81 4.62 12.60
N TRP A 779 24.89 3.68 12.28
CA TRP A 779 24.32 3.61 10.95
C TRP A 779 22.82 3.88 11.00
N ALA A 780 22.38 4.76 10.11
CA ALA A 780 20.97 5.05 9.89
C ALA A 780 20.67 5.18 8.40
N ASN A 781 19.48 4.74 8.00
CA ASN A 781 18.82 5.13 6.76
C ASN A 781 17.71 6.11 7.14
N GLY A 782 17.76 7.34 6.63
CA GLY A 782 16.90 8.44 7.03
C GLY A 782 17.63 9.52 7.83
N TYR A 783 16.89 10.54 8.26
CA TYR A 783 17.43 11.74 8.89
C TYR A 783 17.61 11.56 10.41
N THR A 784 18.83 11.76 10.85
CA THR A 784 19.18 11.71 12.28
C THR A 784 20.10 12.87 12.67
N VAL A 785 19.84 13.46 13.83
CA VAL A 785 20.74 14.40 14.50
C VAL A 785 21.04 13.86 15.89
N GLN A 786 22.32 13.79 16.28
CA GLN A 786 22.77 13.23 17.54
C GLN A 786 22.31 11.78 17.79
N GLY A 787 22.18 10.97 16.72
CA GLY A 787 21.80 9.55 16.81
C GLY A 787 22.73 8.71 17.70
N ASP A 788 23.98 9.13 17.83
CA ASP A 788 24.96 8.51 18.74
C ASP A 788 24.50 8.44 20.20
N ALA A 789 23.49 9.21 20.60
CA ALA A 789 22.89 9.11 21.95
C ALA A 789 22.24 7.75 22.20
N LEU A 790 21.95 7.00 21.15
CA LEU A 790 21.39 5.63 21.21
C LEU A 790 22.46 4.56 21.46
N LYS A 791 23.75 4.82 21.20
CA LYS A 791 24.81 3.85 21.40
C LYS A 791 24.78 3.29 22.82
N ASP A 792 25.04 1.99 22.96
CA ASP A 792 25.00 1.25 24.22
C ASP A 792 23.61 1.22 24.91
N THR A 793 22.56 1.63 24.25
CA THR A 793 21.19 1.58 24.75
C THR A 793 20.41 0.42 24.13
N VAL A 794 19.13 0.27 24.46
CA VAL A 794 18.33 -0.87 24.01
C VAL A 794 17.06 -0.42 23.32
N ALA A 795 16.67 -1.19 22.31
CA ALA A 795 15.40 -1.02 21.60
C ALA A 795 14.33 -2.02 22.10
N VAL A 796 14.74 -3.21 22.58
CA VAL A 796 13.83 -4.23 23.15
C VAL A 796 14.47 -4.89 24.35
N VAL A 797 13.72 -5.00 25.45
CA VAL A 797 14.11 -5.78 26.63
C VAL A 797 13.06 -6.83 26.99
N ASP A 798 13.49 -7.96 27.52
CA ASP A 798 12.67 -9.05 28.04
C ASP A 798 12.98 -9.26 29.53
N GLU A 799 12.07 -8.87 30.41
CA GLU A 799 12.21 -8.82 31.85
C GLU A 799 11.45 -9.99 32.52
N PRO A 800 12.10 -10.95 33.15
CA PRO A 800 11.41 -11.99 33.86
C PRO A 800 10.78 -11.45 35.16
N THR A 801 9.54 -11.89 35.45
CA THR A 801 8.84 -11.55 36.71
C THR A 801 8.10 -12.78 37.20
N GLY A 802 8.65 -13.52 38.17
CA GLY A 802 8.12 -14.80 38.61
C GLY A 802 8.12 -15.82 37.49
N ALA A 803 6.95 -16.40 37.17
CA ALA A 803 6.77 -17.32 36.04
C ALA A 803 6.47 -16.63 34.70
N GLY A 804 6.17 -15.32 34.70
CA GLY A 804 5.85 -14.50 33.51
C GLY A 804 6.94 -13.51 33.17
N ARG A 805 6.60 -12.53 32.34
CA ARG A 805 7.56 -11.55 31.81
C ARG A 805 6.94 -10.24 31.36
N ALA A 806 7.78 -9.22 31.25
CA ALA A 806 7.47 -7.98 30.56
C ALA A 806 8.41 -7.82 29.37
N VAL A 807 7.86 -7.72 28.15
CA VAL A 807 8.61 -7.36 26.93
C VAL A 807 8.32 -5.90 26.62
N LEU A 808 9.37 -5.08 26.57
CA LEU A 808 9.25 -3.65 26.35
C LEU A 808 9.94 -3.26 25.05
N PHE A 809 9.20 -2.55 24.21
CA PHE A 809 9.69 -1.99 22.95
C PHE A 809 9.90 -0.49 23.13
N ALA A 810 11.10 0.00 22.91
CA ALA A 810 11.36 1.44 22.87
C ALA A 810 10.61 2.11 21.71
N PHE A 811 10.44 1.41 20.60
CA PHE A 811 9.77 1.87 19.39
C PHE A 811 8.35 1.30 19.26
N ASN A 812 7.61 1.73 18.22
CA ASN A 812 6.33 1.14 17.85
C ASN A 812 6.53 0.01 16.83
N PRO A 813 6.55 -1.26 17.22
CA PRO A 813 6.74 -2.38 16.30
C PRO A 813 5.54 -2.61 15.37
N LEU A 814 4.37 -2.03 15.69
CA LEU A 814 3.13 -2.11 14.90
C LEU A 814 2.99 -0.96 13.89
N PHE A 815 3.98 -0.06 13.81
CA PHE A 815 3.90 1.21 13.11
C PHE A 815 3.26 1.09 11.73
N ARG A 816 2.05 1.66 11.59
CA ARG A 816 1.21 1.69 10.38
C ARG A 816 1.03 0.32 9.71
N ALA A 817 1.20 -0.77 10.44
CA ALA A 817 1.11 -2.16 9.97
C ALA A 817 1.96 -2.48 8.71
N TYR A 818 2.93 -1.66 8.38
CA TYR A 818 3.87 -1.91 7.28
C TYR A 818 5.33 -2.19 7.75
N ASN A 819 5.59 -2.06 9.06
CA ASN A 819 6.87 -2.45 9.66
C ASN A 819 6.85 -3.96 9.95
N GLU A 820 6.87 -4.80 8.92
CA GLU A 820 6.77 -6.27 9.02
C GLU A 820 7.87 -6.86 9.92
N SER A 821 9.06 -6.27 9.87
CA SER A 821 10.19 -6.63 10.73
C SER A 821 9.84 -6.48 12.22
N GLY A 822 9.17 -5.39 12.61
CA GLY A 822 8.68 -5.17 13.97
C GLY A 822 7.55 -6.15 14.36
N LEU A 823 6.66 -6.48 13.43
CA LEU A 823 5.55 -7.42 13.67
C LEU A 823 6.05 -8.81 14.06
N HIS A 824 7.15 -9.28 13.46
CA HIS A 824 7.74 -10.56 13.80
C HIS A 824 8.15 -10.62 15.30
N LEU A 825 8.75 -9.56 15.83
CA LEU A 825 9.12 -9.47 17.25
C LEU A 825 7.88 -9.53 18.16
N VAL A 826 6.80 -8.88 17.79
CA VAL A 826 5.52 -8.93 18.52
C VAL A 826 4.97 -10.35 18.52
N ALA A 827 4.99 -11.03 17.36
CA ALA A 827 4.53 -12.41 17.26
C ALA A 827 5.36 -13.33 18.18
N ASN A 828 6.68 -13.17 18.20
CA ASN A 828 7.55 -13.92 19.09
C ASN A 828 7.21 -13.69 20.58
N ALA A 829 6.96 -12.44 20.95
CA ALA A 829 6.58 -12.11 22.32
C ALA A 829 5.21 -12.66 22.72
N LEU A 830 4.24 -12.68 21.78
CA LEU A 830 2.90 -13.25 21.99
C LEU A 830 2.93 -14.78 22.14
N LEU A 831 3.80 -15.45 21.39
CA LEU A 831 3.93 -16.92 21.35
C LEU A 831 4.95 -17.46 22.35
N TYR A 832 5.51 -16.59 23.19
CA TYR A 832 6.49 -16.99 24.18
C TYR A 832 5.87 -17.96 25.20
N PRO A 833 6.42 -19.17 25.38
CA PRO A 833 5.86 -20.11 26.35
C PRO A 833 6.07 -19.57 27.76
N SER A 834 4.99 -19.43 28.51
CA SER A 834 5.09 -19.17 29.94
C SER A 834 5.64 -20.42 30.66
N SER A 835 6.64 -20.24 31.52
CA SER A 835 7.28 -21.33 32.29
C SER A 835 6.35 -22.06 33.27
N GLY A 836 5.07 -21.65 33.37
CA GLY A 836 4.05 -22.23 34.25
C GLY A 836 3.14 -23.28 33.63
N THR A 837 3.14 -23.48 32.32
CA THR A 837 2.42 -24.57 31.70
C THR A 837 3.30 -25.82 31.70
N ALA A 838 3.30 -26.56 32.81
CA ALA A 838 3.70 -27.97 32.80
C ALA A 838 3.04 -28.66 31.61
N ALA A 839 3.84 -29.34 30.82
CA ALA A 839 3.39 -30.08 29.66
C ALA A 839 2.08 -30.82 29.95
N ARG A 840 0.98 -30.35 29.40
CA ARG A 840 -0.21 -31.18 29.25
C ARG A 840 0.09 -32.16 28.13
N THR A 841 0.80 -33.22 28.49
CA THR A 841 0.87 -34.45 27.70
C THR A 841 -0.47 -35.15 27.78
N ALA A 842 -1.44 -34.68 27.07
CA ALA A 842 -2.61 -35.45 26.69
C ALA A 842 -2.86 -35.20 25.18
N PRO A 843 -2.97 -36.23 24.36
CA PRO A 843 -3.45 -36.06 23.01
C PRO A 843 -4.89 -35.57 23.13
N VAL A 844 -5.12 -34.29 22.81
CA VAL A 844 -6.48 -33.76 22.61
C VAL A 844 -7.02 -34.49 21.37
N GLN A 845 -7.97 -35.38 21.59
CA GLN A 845 -8.78 -35.88 20.48
C GLN A 845 -9.47 -34.67 19.85
N VAL A 846 -9.20 -34.48 18.57
CA VAL A 846 -9.94 -33.51 17.77
C VAL A 846 -11.38 -33.92 17.81
N ASP A 847 -12.24 -33.10 18.39
CA ASP A 847 -13.68 -33.29 18.37
C ASP A 847 -14.12 -33.25 16.89
N PRO A 848 -14.60 -34.38 16.33
CA PRO A 848 -14.99 -34.41 14.91
C PRO A 848 -16.12 -33.44 14.57
N ASP A 849 -16.96 -33.08 15.55
CA ASP A 849 -18.05 -32.13 15.36
C ASP A 849 -17.55 -30.66 15.27
N ARG A 850 -16.42 -30.34 15.94
CA ARG A 850 -15.76 -29.05 15.80
C ARG A 850 -14.99 -28.92 14.47
N ALA A 851 -14.44 -30.01 13.97
CA ALA A 851 -13.82 -30.06 12.65
C ALA A 851 -14.86 -29.93 11.53
N ALA A 852 -16.04 -30.48 11.70
CA ALA A 852 -17.17 -30.34 10.78
C ALA A 852 -17.78 -28.93 10.82
N ALA A 853 -17.84 -28.27 11.98
CA ALA A 853 -18.30 -26.89 12.11
C ALA A 853 -17.26 -25.86 11.54
N ALA A 854 -15.95 -26.19 11.56
CA ALA A 854 -14.91 -25.38 10.94
C ALA A 854 -14.83 -25.56 9.42
N ALA A 855 -15.48 -26.55 8.85
CA ALA A 855 -15.56 -26.78 7.40
C ALA A 855 -16.69 -25.98 6.71
N THR A 856 -17.55 -25.34 7.48
CA THR A 856 -18.48 -24.35 6.95
C THR A 856 -17.70 -23.05 6.73
N PRO A 857 -17.69 -22.45 5.53
CA PRO A 857 -17.11 -21.11 5.37
C PRO A 857 -17.83 -20.22 6.36
N VAL A 858 -17.13 -19.69 7.34
CA VAL A 858 -17.65 -18.58 8.14
C VAL A 858 -17.80 -17.43 7.14
N ALA A 859 -18.99 -17.27 6.60
CA ALA A 859 -19.44 -16.02 6.07
C ALA A 859 -19.29 -15.05 7.25
N GLU A 860 -18.26 -14.19 7.22
CA GLU A 860 -18.20 -13.08 8.15
C GLU A 860 -19.50 -12.30 7.95
N ASN A 861 -20.33 -12.36 8.96
CA ASN A 861 -21.58 -11.64 9.04
C ASN A 861 -21.25 -10.16 9.27
N LEU A 862 -20.80 -9.49 8.23
CA LEU A 862 -20.72 -8.03 8.14
C LEU A 862 -22.11 -7.61 7.66
N GLY A 863 -23.02 -7.49 8.56
CA GLY A 863 -24.34 -6.82 8.56
C GLY A 863 -25.05 -6.46 7.25
N GLY A 864 -24.93 -7.27 6.20
CA GLY A 864 -25.65 -7.21 4.94
C GLY A 864 -25.56 -8.57 4.26
N GLU A 865 -26.58 -9.00 3.57
CA GLU A 865 -26.62 -10.30 2.90
C GLU A 865 -25.61 -10.33 1.73
N TRP A 866 -24.34 -10.63 2.04
CA TRP A 866 -23.30 -10.87 1.06
C TRP A 866 -23.56 -12.19 0.36
N ARG A 867 -23.97 -12.16 -0.90
CA ARG A 867 -24.00 -13.34 -1.75
C ARG A 867 -22.94 -13.19 -2.84
N PRO A 868 -21.80 -13.90 -2.74
CA PRO A 868 -20.85 -13.90 -3.84
C PRO A 868 -21.48 -14.56 -5.06
N PHE A 869 -21.18 -14.08 -6.26
CA PHE A 869 -21.52 -14.80 -7.48
C PHE A 869 -20.74 -16.10 -7.56
N THR A 870 -21.45 -17.18 -7.83
CA THR A 870 -20.84 -18.50 -7.99
C THR A 870 -21.21 -19.05 -9.36
N ILE A 871 -20.19 -19.27 -10.19
CA ILE A 871 -20.32 -19.94 -11.49
C ILE A 871 -19.87 -21.39 -11.29
N GLN A 872 -20.77 -22.33 -11.55
CA GLN A 872 -20.46 -23.76 -11.47
C GLN A 872 -20.33 -24.34 -12.87
N VAL A 873 -19.22 -25.02 -13.14
CA VAL A 873 -18.94 -25.75 -14.38
C VAL A 873 -18.52 -27.19 -14.09
N ALA A 874 -18.36 -28.02 -15.11
CA ALA A 874 -17.68 -29.30 -14.94
C ALA A 874 -16.19 -29.05 -14.60
N ALA A 875 -15.59 -29.94 -13.81
CA ALA A 875 -14.18 -29.80 -13.45
C ALA A 875 -13.26 -29.81 -14.68
N ASP A 876 -13.64 -30.52 -15.74
CA ASP A 876 -12.92 -30.60 -17.02
C ASP A 876 -12.96 -29.28 -17.81
N ASP A 877 -13.95 -28.41 -17.56
CA ASP A 877 -14.10 -27.12 -18.21
C ASP A 877 -13.43 -25.97 -17.41
N LEU A 878 -12.82 -26.28 -16.25
CA LEU A 878 -12.26 -25.28 -15.35
C LEU A 878 -11.23 -24.37 -16.06
N ALA A 879 -10.23 -24.94 -16.69
CA ALA A 879 -9.16 -24.14 -17.31
C ALA A 879 -9.68 -23.20 -18.43
N ARG A 880 -10.70 -23.64 -19.18
CA ARG A 880 -11.35 -22.80 -20.19
C ARG A 880 -12.16 -21.69 -19.55
N THR A 881 -12.82 -22.00 -18.45
CA THR A 881 -13.64 -21.04 -17.70
C THR A 881 -12.78 -19.99 -17.05
N GLU A 882 -11.67 -20.39 -16.39
CA GLU A 882 -10.70 -19.47 -15.82
C GLU A 882 -10.13 -18.51 -16.88
N ALA A 883 -9.76 -19.02 -18.04
CA ALA A 883 -9.24 -18.18 -19.14
C ALA A 883 -10.24 -17.13 -19.65
N VAL A 884 -11.54 -17.37 -19.49
CA VAL A 884 -12.57 -16.37 -19.78
C VAL A 884 -12.76 -15.42 -18.60
N VAL A 885 -12.86 -15.94 -17.38
CA VAL A 885 -13.06 -15.15 -16.14
C VAL A 885 -11.91 -14.17 -15.94
N ASP A 886 -10.68 -14.59 -16.17
CA ASP A 886 -9.47 -13.74 -16.06
C ASP A 886 -9.47 -12.50 -16.98
N ARG A 887 -10.32 -12.48 -17.99
CA ARG A 887 -10.52 -11.29 -18.87
C ARG A 887 -11.39 -10.22 -18.20
N TYR A 888 -12.14 -10.60 -17.17
CA TYR A 888 -13.10 -9.74 -16.48
C TYR A 888 -12.69 -9.39 -15.06
N THR A 889 -12.09 -10.35 -14.36
CA THR A 889 -11.67 -10.16 -12.97
C THR A 889 -10.55 -11.14 -12.61
N ASP A 890 -9.63 -10.68 -11.79
CA ASP A 890 -8.57 -11.47 -11.13
C ASP A 890 -8.94 -11.85 -9.68
N THR A 891 -10.14 -11.47 -9.24
CA THR A 891 -10.61 -11.70 -7.87
C THR A 891 -11.40 -13.00 -7.70
N ALA A 892 -11.66 -13.73 -8.79
CA ALA A 892 -12.37 -15.00 -8.74
C ALA A 892 -11.60 -16.04 -7.91
N ARG A 893 -12.33 -16.73 -7.03
CA ARG A 893 -11.78 -17.85 -6.25
C ARG A 893 -12.30 -19.15 -6.82
N VAL A 894 -11.43 -20.12 -7.00
CA VAL A 894 -11.78 -21.43 -7.55
C VAL A 894 -11.76 -22.48 -6.46
N SER A 895 -12.80 -23.32 -6.43
CA SER A 895 -12.82 -24.56 -5.67
C SER A 895 -13.34 -25.70 -6.54
N VAL A 896 -12.81 -26.91 -6.35
CA VAL A 896 -13.24 -28.10 -7.09
C VAL A 896 -13.73 -29.12 -6.10
N ALA A 897 -14.97 -29.58 -6.29
CA ALA A 897 -15.58 -30.61 -5.46
C ALA A 897 -16.55 -31.46 -6.29
N HIS A 898 -16.53 -32.77 -6.07
CA HIS A 898 -17.47 -33.73 -6.65
C HIS A 898 -17.63 -33.61 -8.19
N GLY A 899 -16.53 -33.42 -8.92
CA GLY A 899 -16.56 -33.31 -10.39
C GLY A 899 -17.15 -32.01 -10.92
N SER A 900 -17.26 -31.01 -10.07
CA SER A 900 -17.62 -29.62 -10.42
C SER A 900 -16.53 -28.66 -9.97
N ALA A 901 -16.32 -27.62 -10.75
CA ALA A 901 -15.54 -26.44 -10.37
C ALA A 901 -16.48 -25.26 -10.09
N TYR A 902 -16.18 -24.53 -9.03
CA TYR A 902 -16.93 -23.37 -8.59
C TYR A 902 -16.01 -22.17 -8.64
N LEU A 903 -16.36 -21.19 -9.45
CA LEU A 903 -15.67 -19.90 -9.52
C LEU A 903 -16.52 -18.91 -8.72
N VAL A 904 -15.99 -18.48 -7.61
CA VAL A 904 -16.64 -17.54 -6.69
C VAL A 904 -16.08 -16.16 -6.93
N ILE A 905 -16.90 -15.26 -7.43
CA ILE A 905 -16.57 -13.87 -7.70
C ILE A 905 -17.16 -13.02 -6.58
N PRO A 906 -16.34 -12.23 -5.87
CA PRO A 906 -16.85 -11.32 -4.85
C PRO A 906 -17.90 -10.38 -5.42
N ASN A 907 -19.03 -10.27 -4.76
CA ASN A 907 -20.12 -9.36 -5.09
C ASN A 907 -20.49 -8.56 -3.83
N PRO A 908 -19.63 -7.63 -3.42
CA PRO A 908 -19.79 -6.88 -2.18
C PRO A 908 -21.05 -6.03 -2.12
N GLU A 909 -21.60 -5.69 -3.27
CA GLU A 909 -22.77 -4.83 -3.38
C GLU A 909 -24.07 -5.60 -3.48
N GLY A 910 -24.01 -6.95 -3.53
CA GLY A 910 -25.21 -7.78 -3.70
C GLY A 910 -25.98 -7.50 -5.00
N LEU A 911 -25.28 -7.00 -6.04
CA LEU A 911 -25.89 -6.66 -7.31
C LEU A 911 -26.42 -7.89 -8.03
N GLN A 912 -27.49 -7.74 -8.78
CA GLN A 912 -27.97 -8.79 -9.68
C GLN A 912 -26.99 -8.94 -10.87
N ILE A 913 -27.04 -10.08 -11.58
CA ILE A 913 -26.10 -10.41 -12.68
C ILE A 913 -26.09 -9.34 -13.78
N ASP A 914 -27.22 -8.76 -14.06
CA ASP A 914 -27.42 -7.71 -15.07
C ASP A 914 -27.09 -6.30 -14.57
N GLU A 915 -27.00 -6.10 -13.27
CA GLU A 915 -26.60 -4.84 -12.64
C GLU A 915 -25.10 -4.76 -12.40
N HIS A 916 -24.42 -5.90 -12.29
CA HIS A 916 -22.98 -5.94 -12.01
C HIS A 916 -22.17 -5.50 -13.25
N PRO A 917 -21.14 -4.65 -13.09
CA PRO A 917 -20.41 -4.02 -14.21
C PRO A 917 -19.91 -4.97 -15.29
N PHE A 918 -19.63 -6.22 -14.96
CA PHE A 918 -19.13 -7.18 -15.94
C PHE A 918 -19.78 -8.59 -15.88
N LEU A 919 -20.52 -8.96 -14.86
CA LEU A 919 -21.00 -10.34 -14.70
C LEU A 919 -21.97 -10.75 -15.79
N GLY A 920 -22.85 -9.86 -16.22
CA GLY A 920 -23.74 -10.10 -17.35
C GLY A 920 -22.97 -10.39 -18.64
N ASP A 921 -21.91 -9.63 -18.91
CA ASP A 921 -21.03 -9.84 -20.06
C ASP A 921 -20.20 -11.11 -19.92
N LEU A 922 -19.68 -11.39 -18.73
CA LEU A 922 -18.94 -12.62 -18.43
C LEU A 922 -19.80 -13.86 -18.71
N VAL A 923 -21.03 -13.89 -18.21
CA VAL A 923 -21.93 -15.02 -18.44
C VAL A 923 -22.30 -15.17 -19.92
N ARG A 924 -22.50 -14.05 -20.65
CA ARG A 924 -22.71 -14.07 -22.08
C ARG A 924 -21.49 -14.61 -22.84
N THR A 925 -20.29 -14.21 -22.47
CA THR A 925 -19.05 -14.66 -23.07
C THR A 925 -18.80 -16.16 -22.82
N LEU A 926 -19.02 -16.64 -21.59
CA LEU A 926 -18.90 -18.07 -21.27
C LEU A 926 -19.86 -18.91 -22.13
N ARG A 927 -21.09 -18.43 -22.34
CA ARG A 927 -22.07 -19.10 -23.22
C ARG A 927 -21.68 -19.04 -24.70
N ALA A 928 -21.14 -17.91 -25.13
CA ALA A 928 -20.67 -17.72 -26.53
C ALA A 928 -19.47 -18.64 -26.84
N GLU A 929 -18.60 -18.89 -25.86
CA GLU A 929 -17.48 -19.82 -25.97
C GLU A 929 -17.90 -21.27 -25.72
N GLN A 930 -19.19 -21.55 -25.65
CA GLN A 930 -19.78 -22.88 -25.47
C GLN A 930 -19.26 -23.62 -24.21
N ILE A 931 -19.08 -22.89 -23.11
CA ILE A 931 -18.74 -23.46 -21.81
C ILE A 931 -20.03 -23.84 -21.12
N PRO A 932 -20.27 -25.14 -20.79
CA PRO A 932 -21.50 -25.57 -20.17
C PRO A 932 -21.56 -25.11 -18.71
N LEU A 933 -22.41 -24.12 -18.45
CA LEU A 933 -22.65 -23.64 -17.08
C LEU A 933 -23.64 -24.59 -16.39
N ARG A 934 -23.25 -25.18 -15.25
CA ARG A 934 -24.15 -26.03 -14.43
C ARG A 934 -25.06 -25.17 -13.55
N SER A 935 -24.55 -24.10 -13.00
CA SER A 935 -25.32 -23.07 -12.31
C SER A 935 -24.59 -21.74 -12.30
N VAL A 936 -25.35 -20.67 -12.17
CA VAL A 936 -24.87 -19.31 -11.86
C VAL A 936 -25.77 -18.81 -10.75
N VAL A 937 -25.22 -18.54 -9.59
CA VAL A 937 -25.93 -18.12 -8.38
C VAL A 937 -25.29 -16.84 -7.85
N GLY A 938 -26.13 -15.82 -7.55
CA GLY A 938 -25.67 -14.57 -6.97
C GLY A 938 -26.75 -13.95 -6.11
#